data_48c58f4f2d8e79fb73b0940f5dbb313c
#
_entry.id   48c58f4f2d8e79fb73b0940f5dbb313c
#
_cell.length_a   1.000
_cell.length_b   1.000
_cell.length_c   1.000
_cell.angle_alpha   90.00
_cell.angle_beta   90.00
_cell.angle_gamma   90.00
#
_symmetry.space_group_name_H-M   'P 1'
#
loop_
_entity.id
_entity.type
_entity.pdbx_description
1 polymer ?
#
loop_
_entity_poly.entity_id
_entity_poly.type
_entity_poly.pdbx_seq_one_letter_code
_entity_poly.pdbx_strand_id
1 'polypeptide(L)'
;MATPYNHKEIEKKWRQNWEKNPVNVNDGKKPKYYCLDMFPYPSGNGLHVGHWRGYVISDVWSRYKMLQGYYLIHPMGWDAFGLPAENYAIKMGVHPAKSTAENVANIKRQINEIAAVYDWDMEVNTTDPNFYKWTQWIFVKMFKEGLAYEKEMPINWCPSCKTGLANEEVVNGNCERCGSPVTKKNLKQWMLRITKYADRLLEDLNKLDWPEKVKKMQTDWIGKSYGAEVDFPIDGRDEKITVYTTRPDTLHGATFMVLAPEHALAASLATPENKEAVDKYIYEASMKSNVDRLQDKEKTGVFTGSYAINPLNGAKTPIWISDYVLADYGTGAIMCVPAHDDRDFEFATKFNIPIIQVIAKDGKAIENMTEAYTEASGTMINSGEWNGMESAVLKKEAPMIIEEKGFGRKTVNYKLRDWVFSRQRYWGEPIPIVHCPKCGCVPVPEEELPLLLPEVESYQPTGTGESPLAAIDSWVNTTCPKCGAPAKRETNTMPQWAGSSWYFLRYVDSHNKNELVSREKADKYLPVDMYIGGVEHAVLHLLYSRFYTKFLYDIGVIDFDEPFHKLFNQGMITGKNGIKMSKSKGNVISPDDLVRDYGCDSLRMYELFVGPPELDSEWDDRGIDGVYRFLNRFWNMVLQNKDKDVKETKELVKLRHKMVYDITSRLESFSLNTVISGFMEYNNKLIEMTKKGGVDKETLETAVILMAPFAPHVAEELWQQLGHDTSVFKNMWPSADEEAMKDDEVEIPVQINGKTKAVIRISADEAKDAVIAKAKEILGERLNGNIVKEIYVPGKIVNIVQK
;
A
#
# COMPACT_ATOMS: atom_id res chain seq x y z
N MET A 1 -29.40 6.09 -41.40
CA MET A 1 -27.94 5.83 -41.44
C MET A 1 -27.47 5.94 -39.99
N ALA A 2 -26.59 5.05 -39.55
CA ALA A 2 -26.01 5.14 -38.19
C ALA A 2 -25.19 6.41 -38.09
N THR A 3 -25.46 7.26 -37.11
CA THR A 3 -24.68 8.47 -36.81
C THR A 3 -23.46 8.03 -35.96
N PRO A 4 -22.24 8.22 -36.42
CA PRO A 4 -21.06 7.82 -35.62
C PRO A 4 -20.95 8.68 -34.38
N TYR A 5 -20.45 8.10 -33.28
CA TYR A 5 -20.10 8.81 -32.08
C TYR A 5 -18.91 9.73 -32.39
N ASN A 6 -19.15 11.04 -32.43
CA ASN A 6 -18.09 12.05 -32.61
C ASN A 6 -17.50 12.46 -31.25
N HIS A 7 -16.55 11.68 -30.75
CA HIS A 7 -15.95 11.94 -29.43
C HIS A 7 -15.36 13.35 -29.31
N LYS A 8 -14.71 13.88 -30.36
CA LYS A 8 -14.05 15.19 -30.31
C LYS A 8 -15.01 16.34 -30.02
N GLU A 9 -16.18 16.32 -30.60
CA GLU A 9 -17.20 17.36 -30.37
C GLU A 9 -17.97 17.14 -29.07
N ILE A 10 -18.38 15.90 -28.81
CA ILE A 10 -19.20 15.54 -27.66
C ILE A 10 -18.42 15.72 -26.35
N GLU A 11 -17.20 15.21 -26.27
CA GLU A 11 -16.38 15.35 -25.07
C GLU A 11 -16.00 16.80 -24.77
N LYS A 12 -15.69 17.61 -25.80
CA LYS A 12 -15.47 19.03 -25.65
C LYS A 12 -16.71 19.76 -25.13
N LYS A 13 -17.89 19.46 -25.68
CA LYS A 13 -19.20 20.02 -25.26
C LYS A 13 -19.43 19.76 -23.78
N TRP A 14 -19.27 18.52 -23.33
CA TRP A 14 -19.63 18.16 -21.96
C TRP A 14 -18.60 18.64 -20.94
N ARG A 15 -17.30 18.63 -21.24
CA ARG A 15 -16.28 19.28 -20.38
C ARG A 15 -16.61 20.75 -20.16
N GLN A 16 -16.94 21.52 -21.21
CA GLN A 16 -17.34 22.91 -21.07
C GLN A 16 -18.67 23.09 -20.30
N ASN A 17 -19.56 22.11 -20.39
CA ASN A 17 -20.80 22.12 -19.63
C ASN A 17 -20.53 21.93 -18.14
N TRP A 18 -19.72 20.93 -17.75
CA TRP A 18 -19.41 20.65 -16.36
C TRP A 18 -18.60 21.76 -15.67
N GLU A 19 -17.76 22.49 -16.39
CA GLU A 19 -17.09 23.69 -15.88
C GLU A 19 -18.09 24.76 -15.44
N LYS A 20 -19.17 24.92 -16.18
CA LYS A 20 -20.24 25.90 -15.88
C LYS A 20 -21.27 25.39 -14.91
N ASN A 21 -21.57 24.11 -14.97
CA ASN A 21 -22.62 23.43 -14.23
C ASN A 21 -22.03 22.18 -13.55
N PRO A 22 -21.27 22.33 -12.45
CA PRO A 22 -20.70 21.18 -11.74
C PRO A 22 -21.77 20.18 -11.34
N VAL A 23 -21.47 18.89 -11.53
CA VAL A 23 -22.42 17.81 -11.20
C VAL A 23 -22.41 17.46 -9.70
N ASN A 24 -21.27 17.66 -9.03
CA ASN A 24 -21.08 17.42 -7.62
C ASN A 24 -21.23 18.74 -6.85
N VAL A 25 -22.39 19.00 -6.30
CA VAL A 25 -22.68 20.23 -5.57
C VAL A 25 -23.02 19.91 -4.12
N ASN A 26 -22.37 20.62 -3.18
CA ASN A 26 -22.66 20.52 -1.76
C ASN A 26 -23.93 21.31 -1.42
N ASP A 27 -25.03 20.63 -1.19
CA ASP A 27 -26.29 21.21 -0.75
C ASP A 27 -26.47 21.19 0.79
N GLY A 28 -25.47 20.70 1.50
CA GLY A 28 -25.46 20.56 2.96
C GLY A 28 -26.35 19.45 3.51
N LYS A 29 -27.06 18.69 2.67
CA LYS A 29 -28.04 17.67 3.05
C LYS A 29 -27.55 16.25 2.79
N LYS A 30 -26.75 16.07 1.76
CA LYS A 30 -26.21 14.78 1.37
C LYS A 30 -25.13 14.31 2.33
N PRO A 31 -25.09 13.01 2.67
CA PRO A 31 -23.94 12.45 3.39
C PRO A 31 -22.68 12.58 2.54
N LYS A 32 -21.53 12.76 3.20
CA LYS A 32 -20.24 12.83 2.51
C LYS A 32 -19.75 11.46 2.07
N TYR A 33 -19.01 11.43 0.99
CA TYR A 33 -18.13 10.31 0.65
C TYR A 33 -16.78 10.84 0.19
N TYR A 34 -15.72 10.54 0.91
CA TYR A 34 -14.37 10.97 0.59
C TYR A 34 -13.62 9.86 -0.12
N CYS A 35 -13.46 10.00 -1.43
CA CYS A 35 -12.60 9.14 -2.25
C CYS A 35 -11.28 9.87 -2.52
N LEU A 36 -10.17 9.24 -2.19
CA LEU A 36 -8.85 9.83 -2.31
C LEU A 36 -7.97 9.02 -3.26
N ASP A 37 -7.29 9.73 -4.15
CA ASP A 37 -6.18 9.21 -4.95
C ASP A 37 -4.83 9.56 -4.33
N MET A 38 -3.82 8.73 -4.56
CA MET A 38 -2.45 9.14 -4.31
C MET A 38 -2.07 10.23 -5.32
N PHE A 39 -1.78 11.43 -4.83
CA PHE A 39 -1.44 12.55 -5.69
C PHE A 39 -0.10 12.36 -6.41
N PRO A 40 0.05 12.84 -7.67
CA PRO A 40 1.20 12.55 -8.49
C PRO A 40 2.44 13.36 -8.09
N TYR A 41 3.62 12.78 -8.38
CA TYR A 41 4.89 13.50 -8.38
C TYR A 41 5.06 14.25 -9.71
N PRO A 42 5.20 15.58 -9.73
CA PRO A 42 5.44 16.33 -10.97
C PRO A 42 6.90 16.25 -11.42
N SER A 43 7.41 15.02 -11.58
CA SER A 43 8.82 14.68 -11.86
C SER A 43 9.10 14.31 -13.31
N GLY A 44 8.36 14.85 -14.25
CA GLY A 44 8.57 14.59 -15.68
C GLY A 44 7.44 15.10 -16.58
N ASN A 45 7.59 14.95 -17.90
CA ASN A 45 6.74 15.56 -18.91
C ASN A 45 5.34 14.93 -19.05
N GLY A 46 4.63 14.67 -17.95
CA GLY A 46 3.25 14.21 -18.00
C GLY A 46 3.04 12.77 -17.54
N LEU A 47 1.80 12.35 -17.57
CA LEU A 47 1.32 11.03 -17.18
C LEU A 47 1.46 10.03 -18.34
N HIS A 48 1.46 8.74 -18.03
CA HIS A 48 1.27 7.64 -18.96
C HIS A 48 0.03 6.84 -18.58
N VAL A 49 -0.42 5.94 -19.44
CA VAL A 49 -1.61 5.12 -19.22
C VAL A 49 -1.64 4.41 -17.86
N GLY A 50 -0.51 3.92 -17.37
CA GLY A 50 -0.45 3.29 -16.05
C GLY A 50 -0.81 4.21 -14.87
N HIS A 51 -0.68 5.54 -14.98
CA HIS A 51 -1.20 6.49 -13.99
C HIS A 51 -2.72 6.65 -14.11
N TRP A 52 -3.25 6.63 -15.34
CA TRP A 52 -4.67 6.82 -15.59
C TRP A 52 -5.53 5.74 -14.93
N ARG A 53 -5.04 4.50 -14.86
CA ARG A 53 -5.79 3.38 -14.26
C ARG A 53 -6.32 3.71 -12.86
N GLY A 54 -5.46 4.19 -11.97
CA GLY A 54 -5.86 4.56 -10.60
C GLY A 54 -6.92 5.65 -10.60
N TYR A 55 -6.67 6.74 -11.33
CA TYR A 55 -7.57 7.89 -11.41
C TYR A 55 -8.93 7.57 -12.07
N VAL A 56 -8.94 6.65 -13.04
CA VAL A 56 -10.20 6.17 -13.63
C VAL A 56 -10.98 5.30 -12.65
N ILE A 57 -10.32 4.41 -11.91
CA ILE A 57 -10.97 3.57 -10.89
C ILE A 57 -11.63 4.44 -9.82
N SER A 58 -10.91 5.44 -9.30
CA SER A 58 -11.41 6.34 -8.27
C SER A 58 -12.57 7.19 -8.76
N ASP A 59 -12.51 7.69 -10.00
CA ASP A 59 -13.59 8.47 -10.58
C ASP A 59 -14.85 7.64 -10.84
N VAL A 60 -14.71 6.42 -11.36
CA VAL A 60 -15.85 5.49 -11.53
C VAL A 60 -16.52 5.21 -10.19
N TRP A 61 -15.74 4.90 -9.16
CA TRP A 61 -16.26 4.69 -7.82
C TRP A 61 -16.93 5.94 -7.24
N SER A 62 -16.32 7.09 -7.41
CA SER A 62 -16.85 8.39 -6.97
C SER A 62 -18.19 8.70 -7.65
N ARG A 63 -18.28 8.56 -8.97
CA ARG A 63 -19.53 8.78 -9.71
C ARG A 63 -20.62 7.79 -9.32
N TYR A 64 -20.27 6.54 -9.05
CA TYR A 64 -21.22 5.56 -8.50
C TYR A 64 -21.74 6.01 -7.14
N LYS A 65 -20.88 6.48 -6.23
CA LYS A 65 -21.30 7.03 -4.94
C LYS A 65 -22.16 8.29 -5.08
N MET A 66 -21.87 9.14 -6.04
CA MET A 66 -22.70 10.30 -6.35
C MET A 66 -24.11 9.88 -6.78
N LEU A 67 -24.23 8.86 -7.63
CA LEU A 67 -25.52 8.29 -8.02
C LEU A 67 -26.22 7.54 -6.87
N GLN A 68 -25.51 7.19 -5.80
CA GLN A 68 -26.11 6.70 -4.55
C GLN A 68 -26.55 7.82 -3.61
N GLY A 69 -26.45 9.09 -4.02
CA GLY A 69 -26.91 10.25 -3.26
C GLY A 69 -25.89 10.87 -2.32
N TYR A 70 -24.61 10.51 -2.42
CA TYR A 70 -23.54 11.16 -1.63
C TYR A 70 -23.07 12.48 -2.25
N TYR A 71 -22.62 13.38 -1.38
CA TYR A 71 -21.74 14.48 -1.77
C TYR A 71 -20.29 13.99 -1.76
N LEU A 72 -19.58 14.18 -2.87
CA LEU A 72 -18.23 13.71 -3.01
C LEU A 72 -17.20 14.72 -2.51
N ILE A 73 -16.20 14.21 -1.81
CA ILE A 73 -14.91 14.85 -1.62
C ILE A 73 -13.92 14.04 -2.47
N HIS A 74 -13.55 14.60 -3.61
CA HIS A 74 -12.64 13.96 -4.56
C HIS A 74 -11.63 15.01 -5.02
N PRO A 75 -10.61 15.31 -4.17
CA PRO A 75 -9.62 16.34 -4.43
C PRO A 75 -8.45 15.81 -5.25
N MET A 76 -7.65 16.74 -5.80
CA MET A 76 -6.39 16.45 -6.45
C MET A 76 -5.34 17.51 -6.06
N GLY A 77 -4.06 17.12 -6.06
CA GLY A 77 -2.96 18.00 -5.71
C GLY A 77 -1.61 17.47 -6.18
N TRP A 78 -0.52 18.01 -5.61
CA TRP A 78 0.83 17.80 -6.11
C TRP A 78 1.79 17.48 -4.98
N ASP A 79 2.40 16.29 -5.03
CA ASP A 79 3.57 15.94 -4.20
C ASP A 79 4.83 16.44 -4.89
N ALA A 80 5.11 17.74 -4.71
CA ALA A 80 5.99 18.49 -5.58
C ALA A 80 7.40 18.73 -5.00
N PHE A 81 7.61 18.45 -3.71
CA PHE A 81 8.93 18.42 -3.08
C PHE A 81 9.65 17.07 -3.24
N GLY A 82 10.92 17.04 -2.88
CA GLY A 82 11.72 15.82 -2.73
C GLY A 82 12.51 15.42 -3.97
N LEU A 83 13.16 14.28 -3.84
CA LEU A 83 14.12 13.74 -4.81
C LEU A 83 13.59 13.58 -6.24
N PRO A 84 12.34 13.15 -6.49
CA PRO A 84 11.87 12.98 -7.86
C PRO A 84 11.89 14.28 -8.67
N ALA A 85 11.38 15.37 -8.10
CA ALA A 85 11.33 16.67 -8.74
C ALA A 85 12.73 17.29 -8.87
N GLU A 86 13.54 17.22 -7.82
CA GLU A 86 14.89 17.77 -7.81
C GLU A 86 15.82 17.05 -8.79
N ASN A 87 15.82 15.72 -8.83
CA ASN A 87 16.64 14.97 -9.76
C ASN A 87 16.23 15.22 -11.22
N TYR A 88 14.93 15.41 -11.49
CA TYR A 88 14.45 15.81 -12.80
C TYR A 88 14.97 17.20 -13.19
N ALA A 89 14.88 18.17 -12.29
CA ALA A 89 15.36 19.53 -12.49
C ALA A 89 16.88 19.57 -12.75
N ILE A 90 17.67 18.80 -11.98
CA ILE A 90 19.12 18.65 -12.19
C ILE A 90 19.41 18.10 -13.59
N LYS A 91 18.69 17.05 -14.00
CA LYS A 91 18.85 16.44 -15.34
C LYS A 91 18.53 17.43 -16.46
N MET A 92 17.54 18.30 -16.25
CA MET A 92 17.11 19.31 -17.24
C MET A 92 17.93 20.60 -17.17
N GLY A 93 18.80 20.78 -16.19
CA GLY A 93 19.60 22.00 -16.00
C GLY A 93 18.76 23.22 -15.63
N VAL A 94 17.63 23.06 -14.95
CA VAL A 94 16.71 24.14 -14.58
C VAL A 94 16.44 24.15 -13.08
N HIS A 95 15.97 25.29 -12.55
CA HIS A 95 15.59 25.36 -11.13
C HIS A 95 14.34 24.49 -10.85
N PRO A 96 14.30 23.72 -9.73
CA PRO A 96 13.21 22.78 -9.44
C PRO A 96 11.85 23.46 -9.31
N ALA A 97 11.75 24.69 -8.80
CA ALA A 97 10.50 25.43 -8.75
C ALA A 97 9.89 25.65 -10.15
N LYS A 98 10.75 25.98 -11.16
CA LYS A 98 10.30 26.20 -12.53
C LYS A 98 9.85 24.90 -13.18
N SER A 99 10.67 23.85 -13.14
CA SER A 99 10.33 22.57 -13.76
C SER A 99 9.09 21.93 -13.10
N THR A 100 8.94 22.10 -11.79
CA THR A 100 7.78 21.63 -11.06
C THR A 100 6.50 22.35 -11.50
N ALA A 101 6.52 23.67 -11.62
CA ALA A 101 5.37 24.46 -12.08
C ALA A 101 4.94 24.07 -13.51
N GLU A 102 5.90 23.90 -14.42
CA GLU A 102 5.63 23.46 -15.80
C GLU A 102 5.03 22.05 -15.85
N ASN A 103 5.58 21.11 -15.05
CA ASN A 103 5.10 19.74 -14.97
C ASN A 103 3.70 19.69 -14.37
N VAL A 104 3.44 20.43 -13.29
CA VAL A 104 2.10 20.54 -12.67
C VAL A 104 1.07 21.02 -13.70
N ALA A 105 1.37 22.08 -14.45
CA ALA A 105 0.46 22.61 -15.46
C ALA A 105 0.12 21.55 -16.54
N ASN A 106 1.12 20.81 -17.03
CA ASN A 106 0.90 19.76 -18.03
C ASN A 106 0.13 18.56 -17.47
N ILE A 107 0.48 18.09 -16.27
CA ILE A 107 -0.21 16.96 -15.63
C ILE A 107 -1.66 17.35 -15.31
N LYS A 108 -1.91 18.56 -14.81
CA LYS A 108 -3.26 19.06 -14.56
C LYS A 108 -4.11 19.06 -15.84
N ARG A 109 -3.53 19.48 -16.97
CA ARG A 109 -4.20 19.38 -18.28
C ARG A 109 -4.57 17.93 -18.59
N GLN A 110 -3.65 16.97 -18.42
CA GLN A 110 -3.90 15.56 -18.68
C GLN A 110 -4.93 14.95 -17.74
N ILE A 111 -4.92 15.34 -16.46
CA ILE A 111 -5.94 14.91 -15.48
C ILE A 111 -7.32 15.46 -15.87
N ASN A 112 -7.39 16.68 -16.37
CA ASN A 112 -8.65 17.23 -16.89
C ASN A 112 -9.15 16.46 -18.14
N GLU A 113 -8.25 15.88 -18.93
CA GLU A 113 -8.62 15.00 -20.06
C GLU A 113 -9.27 13.70 -19.59
N ILE A 114 -8.97 13.17 -18.39
CA ILE A 114 -9.63 11.99 -17.79
C ILE A 114 -11.12 12.28 -17.55
N ALA A 115 -11.50 13.55 -17.46
CA ALA A 115 -12.83 14.01 -17.09
C ALA A 115 -13.29 13.50 -15.72
N ALA A 116 -12.35 13.27 -14.79
CA ALA A 116 -12.66 12.90 -13.42
C ALA A 116 -13.36 14.04 -12.67
N VAL A 117 -14.25 13.69 -11.76
CA VAL A 117 -15.06 14.65 -10.98
C VAL A 117 -14.26 15.22 -9.81
N TYR A 118 -13.03 15.73 -10.09
CA TYR A 118 -12.19 16.37 -9.10
C TYR A 118 -12.72 17.77 -8.70
N ASP A 119 -12.62 18.05 -7.39
CA ASP A 119 -12.86 19.40 -6.86
C ASP A 119 -11.54 20.17 -6.80
N TRP A 120 -11.30 21.00 -7.81
CA TRP A 120 -10.09 21.82 -7.93
C TRP A 120 -10.01 22.97 -6.94
N ASP A 121 -11.10 23.33 -6.25
CA ASP A 121 -11.06 24.31 -5.15
C ASP A 121 -10.34 23.75 -3.91
N MET A 122 -10.29 22.44 -3.81
CA MET A 122 -9.54 21.73 -2.76
C MET A 122 -8.06 21.47 -3.14
N GLU A 123 -7.58 21.97 -4.26
CA GLU A 123 -6.20 21.72 -4.74
C GLU A 123 -5.13 22.09 -3.70
N VAL A 124 -4.15 21.22 -3.50
CA VAL A 124 -2.98 21.49 -2.65
C VAL A 124 -1.69 21.21 -3.40
N ASN A 125 -0.62 21.90 -2.99
CA ASN A 125 0.73 21.69 -3.49
C ASN A 125 1.70 21.69 -2.32
N THR A 126 2.47 20.64 -2.15
CA THR A 126 3.40 20.51 -1.03
C THR A 126 4.51 21.59 -1.02
N THR A 127 4.78 22.23 -2.17
CA THR A 127 5.74 23.35 -2.28
C THR A 127 5.14 24.71 -1.96
N ASP A 128 3.82 24.80 -1.77
CA ASP A 128 3.18 26.06 -1.36
C ASP A 128 3.54 26.37 0.11
N PRO A 129 4.10 27.56 0.41
CA PRO A 129 4.34 27.99 1.78
C PRO A 129 3.13 27.89 2.71
N ASN A 130 1.90 28.09 2.22
CA ASN A 130 0.68 27.92 2.99
C ASN A 130 0.39 26.45 3.32
N PHE A 131 0.94 25.51 2.55
CA PHE A 131 0.86 24.08 2.84
C PHE A 131 1.99 23.67 3.77
N TYR A 132 3.27 23.87 3.39
CA TYR A 132 4.39 23.32 4.15
C TYR A 132 4.63 24.03 5.48
N LYS A 133 4.05 25.22 5.70
CA LYS A 133 3.91 25.82 7.06
C LYS A 133 3.40 24.78 8.06
N TRP A 134 2.42 24.00 7.67
CA TRP A 134 1.79 23.02 8.56
C TRP A 134 2.59 21.72 8.67
N THR A 135 3.32 21.34 7.64
CA THR A 135 4.32 20.26 7.75
C THR A 135 5.40 20.63 8.78
N GLN A 136 5.88 21.86 8.72
CA GLN A 136 6.84 22.39 9.71
C GLN A 136 6.23 22.49 11.12
N TRP A 137 4.98 22.90 11.23
CA TRP A 137 4.26 22.96 12.48
C TRP A 137 4.12 21.57 13.14
N ILE A 138 3.78 20.55 12.36
CA ILE A 138 3.73 19.16 12.85
C ILE A 138 5.10 18.73 13.39
N PHE A 139 6.17 19.04 12.68
CA PHE A 139 7.53 18.74 13.13
C PHE A 139 7.87 19.44 14.46
N VAL A 140 7.52 20.72 14.59
CA VAL A 140 7.72 21.47 15.85
C VAL A 140 6.95 20.84 17.00
N LYS A 141 5.69 20.41 16.76
CA LYS A 141 4.92 19.69 17.78
C LYS A 141 5.57 18.36 18.15
N MET A 142 5.99 17.56 17.17
CA MET A 142 6.73 16.32 17.42
C MET A 142 8.03 16.55 18.20
N PHE A 143 8.75 17.64 17.92
CA PHE A 143 9.95 18.01 18.66
C PHE A 143 9.62 18.34 20.11
N LYS A 144 8.59 19.15 20.37
CA LYS A 144 8.15 19.52 21.73
C LYS A 144 7.71 18.29 22.54
N GLU A 145 7.11 17.30 21.92
CA GLU A 145 6.69 16.03 22.53
C GLU A 145 7.84 14.99 22.61
N GLY A 146 9.06 15.36 22.20
CA GLY A 146 10.23 14.47 22.23
C GLY A 146 10.16 13.30 21.22
N LEU A 147 9.31 13.41 20.20
CA LEU A 147 9.24 12.43 19.11
C LEU A 147 10.26 12.72 18.02
N ALA A 148 10.58 14.00 17.76
CA ALA A 148 11.67 14.36 16.86
C ALA A 148 12.95 14.63 17.68
N TYR A 149 14.08 14.03 17.27
CA TYR A 149 15.36 14.16 17.93
C TYR A 149 16.53 14.01 16.95
N GLU A 150 17.70 14.55 17.30
CA GLU A 150 18.93 14.36 16.54
C GLU A 150 19.74 13.18 17.07
N LYS A 151 20.36 12.43 16.17
CA LYS A 151 21.31 11.36 16.50
C LYS A 151 22.36 11.23 15.41
N GLU A 152 23.63 11.10 15.82
CA GLU A 152 24.70 10.66 14.94
C GLU A 152 24.74 9.15 14.90
N MET A 153 24.65 8.58 13.71
CA MET A 153 24.60 7.13 13.51
C MET A 153 24.91 6.75 12.06
N PRO A 154 25.34 5.51 11.80
CA PRO A 154 25.42 4.99 10.44
C PRO A 154 24.00 4.87 9.85
N ILE A 155 23.77 5.61 8.77
CA ILE A 155 22.52 5.56 8.02
C ILE A 155 22.73 4.96 6.63
N ASN A 156 21.64 4.54 5.99
CA ASN A 156 21.68 4.19 4.58
C ASN A 156 21.98 5.43 3.75
N TRP A 157 22.98 5.33 2.88
CA TRP A 157 23.43 6.42 2.02
C TRP A 157 23.37 6.03 0.56
N CYS A 158 22.66 6.81 -0.25
CA CYS A 158 22.69 6.64 -1.69
C CYS A 158 23.79 7.49 -2.31
N PRO A 159 24.87 6.90 -2.87
CA PRO A 159 25.98 7.65 -3.45
C PRO A 159 25.59 8.38 -4.75
N SER A 160 24.60 7.89 -5.47
CA SER A 160 24.06 8.52 -6.69
C SER A 160 23.16 9.70 -6.37
N CYS A 161 22.18 9.53 -5.45
CA CYS A 161 21.33 10.63 -5.01
C CYS A 161 22.03 11.56 -4.01
N LYS A 162 23.18 11.17 -3.47
CA LYS A 162 23.98 11.94 -2.49
C LYS A 162 23.17 12.38 -1.27
N THR A 163 22.41 11.46 -0.69
CA THR A 163 21.55 11.72 0.48
C THR A 163 21.36 10.48 1.34
N GLY A 164 21.03 10.69 2.61
CA GLY A 164 20.57 9.64 3.52
C GLY A 164 19.19 9.12 3.13
N LEU A 165 18.95 7.85 3.39
CA LEU A 165 17.69 7.14 3.14
C LEU A 165 17.17 6.52 4.43
N ALA A 166 15.86 6.50 4.61
CA ALA A 166 15.22 5.67 5.61
C ALA A 166 15.33 4.18 5.23
N ASN A 167 15.11 3.29 6.17
CA ASN A 167 15.19 1.84 5.90
C ASN A 167 14.13 1.41 4.88
N GLU A 168 12.97 2.04 4.92
CA GLU A 168 11.84 1.82 4.04
C GLU A 168 12.12 2.21 2.58
N GLU A 169 13.08 3.10 2.35
CA GLU A 169 13.50 3.56 1.02
C GLU A 169 14.61 2.70 0.38
N VAL A 170 14.96 1.58 1.04
CA VAL A 170 15.96 0.63 0.54
C VAL A 170 15.29 -0.68 0.16
N VAL A 171 15.32 -1.02 -1.12
CA VAL A 171 14.71 -2.26 -1.66
C VAL A 171 15.81 -3.17 -2.18
N ASN A 172 15.94 -4.36 -1.61
CA ASN A 172 16.98 -5.34 -1.98
C ASN A 172 18.40 -4.73 -2.02
N GLY A 173 18.72 -3.87 -1.03
CA GLY A 173 20.00 -3.20 -0.92
C GLY A 173 20.24 -2.03 -1.87
N ASN A 174 19.25 -1.66 -2.64
CA ASN A 174 19.33 -0.57 -3.61
C ASN A 174 18.41 0.58 -3.21
N CYS A 175 18.77 1.78 -3.63
CA CYS A 175 17.92 2.97 -3.49
C CYS A 175 16.64 2.79 -4.31
N GLU A 176 15.49 2.90 -3.70
CA GLU A 176 14.17 2.79 -4.35
C GLU A 176 14.03 3.76 -5.52
N ARG A 177 14.65 4.94 -5.44
CA ARG A 177 14.53 6.01 -6.44
C ARG A 177 15.40 5.83 -7.68
N CYS A 178 16.68 5.53 -7.50
CA CYS A 178 17.64 5.50 -8.62
C CYS A 178 18.17 4.11 -8.92
N GLY A 179 17.87 3.11 -8.11
CA GLY A 179 18.32 1.72 -8.27
C GLY A 179 19.81 1.51 -7.94
N SER A 180 20.54 2.52 -7.48
CA SER A 180 21.97 2.38 -7.13
C SER A 180 22.15 1.64 -5.82
N PRO A 181 23.21 0.82 -5.68
CA PRO A 181 23.55 0.19 -4.40
C PRO A 181 23.71 1.21 -3.27
N VAL A 182 23.16 0.90 -2.11
CA VAL A 182 23.19 1.74 -0.93
C VAL A 182 24.42 1.37 -0.07
N THR A 183 25.08 2.36 0.49
CA THR A 183 26.21 2.20 1.43
C THR A 183 25.83 2.69 2.82
N LYS A 184 26.72 2.52 3.81
CA LYS A 184 26.55 3.15 5.14
C LYS A 184 27.41 4.39 5.25
N LYS A 185 26.88 5.43 5.90
CA LYS A 185 27.60 6.67 6.18
C LYS A 185 27.19 7.19 7.55
N ASN A 186 28.17 7.52 8.40
CA ASN A 186 27.91 8.17 9.69
C ASN A 186 27.54 9.63 9.45
N LEU A 187 26.33 10.00 9.82
CA LEU A 187 25.82 11.36 9.73
C LEU A 187 24.94 11.67 10.94
N LYS A 188 24.95 12.94 11.31
CA LYS A 188 23.99 13.48 12.25
C LYS A 188 22.66 13.68 11.56
N GLN A 189 21.59 13.04 12.07
CA GLN A 189 20.29 12.96 11.42
C GLN A 189 19.17 13.31 12.39
N TRP A 190 18.13 13.94 11.85
CA TRP A 190 16.85 14.02 12.52
C TRP A 190 16.12 12.69 12.38
N MET A 191 15.58 12.24 13.50
CA MET A 191 14.85 10.98 13.63
C MET A 191 13.46 11.24 14.18
N LEU A 192 12.44 10.51 13.69
CA LEU A 192 11.12 10.48 14.30
C LEU A 192 10.90 9.15 15.02
N ARG A 193 10.44 9.20 16.28
CA ARG A 193 10.20 8.02 17.14
C ARG A 193 8.92 7.30 16.77
N ILE A 194 8.81 6.83 15.52
CA ILE A 194 7.68 6.01 15.08
C ILE A 194 7.55 4.72 15.90
N THR A 195 8.66 4.24 16.48
CA THR A 195 8.69 3.05 17.34
C THR A 195 7.82 3.20 18.59
N LYS A 196 7.60 4.42 19.08
CA LYS A 196 6.66 4.67 20.19
C LYS A 196 5.21 4.32 19.83
N TYR A 197 4.88 4.26 18.55
CA TYR A 197 3.56 3.94 18.03
C TYR A 197 3.45 2.49 17.53
N ALA A 198 4.50 1.68 17.63
CA ALA A 198 4.58 0.35 17.04
C ALA A 198 3.40 -0.55 17.44
N ASP A 199 3.02 -0.58 18.72
CA ASP A 199 1.88 -1.38 19.20
C ASP A 199 0.56 -0.89 18.61
N ARG A 200 0.28 0.42 18.68
CA ARG A 200 -0.95 0.99 18.12
C ARG A 200 -1.04 0.81 16.62
N LEU A 201 0.09 0.98 15.91
CA LEU A 201 0.17 0.74 14.47
C LEU A 201 -0.13 -0.73 14.11
N LEU A 202 0.23 -1.67 14.98
CA LEU A 202 -0.02 -3.09 14.77
C LEU A 202 -1.45 -3.48 15.16
N GLU A 203 -1.91 -3.07 16.33
CA GLU A 203 -3.21 -3.44 16.89
C GLU A 203 -4.37 -2.86 16.06
N ASP A 204 -4.23 -1.60 15.65
CA ASP A 204 -5.26 -0.87 14.91
C ASP A 204 -5.40 -1.31 13.45
N LEU A 205 -4.52 -2.17 12.90
CA LEU A 205 -4.73 -2.82 11.60
C LEU A 205 -6.06 -3.59 11.56
N ASN A 206 -6.54 -4.07 12.72
CA ASN A 206 -7.82 -4.77 12.82
C ASN A 206 -9.04 -3.87 12.61
N LYS A 207 -8.89 -2.55 12.75
CA LYS A 207 -9.96 -1.56 12.52
C LYS A 207 -10.16 -1.24 11.02
N LEU A 208 -9.21 -1.63 10.16
CA LEU A 208 -9.09 -1.18 8.78
C LEU A 208 -9.67 -2.21 7.80
N ASP A 209 -10.50 -1.74 6.85
CA ASP A 209 -10.95 -2.53 5.69
C ASP A 209 -9.88 -2.43 4.56
N TRP A 210 -8.71 -2.98 4.86
CA TRP A 210 -7.56 -2.99 3.97
C TRP A 210 -7.25 -4.40 3.46
N PRO A 211 -6.63 -4.52 2.27
CA PRO A 211 -6.17 -5.81 1.76
C PRO A 211 -5.27 -6.54 2.75
N GLU A 212 -5.51 -7.82 2.97
CA GLU A 212 -4.74 -8.64 3.91
C GLU A 212 -3.23 -8.66 3.58
N LYS A 213 -2.89 -8.55 2.30
CA LYS A 213 -1.51 -8.41 1.85
C LYS A 213 -0.83 -7.18 2.46
N VAL A 214 -1.50 -6.02 2.47
CA VAL A 214 -0.97 -4.78 3.03
C VAL A 214 -0.87 -4.86 4.55
N LYS A 215 -1.89 -5.39 5.22
CA LYS A 215 -1.86 -5.62 6.68
C LYS A 215 -0.70 -6.52 7.06
N LYS A 216 -0.49 -7.60 6.30
CA LYS A 216 0.65 -8.50 6.51
C LYS A 216 1.99 -7.80 6.29
N MET A 217 2.13 -7.00 5.23
CA MET A 217 3.36 -6.24 4.98
C MET A 217 3.70 -5.32 6.13
N GLN A 218 2.73 -4.57 6.67
CA GLN A 218 2.94 -3.71 7.84
C GLN A 218 3.25 -4.50 9.10
N THR A 219 2.54 -5.62 9.33
CA THR A 219 2.80 -6.52 10.46
C THR A 219 4.23 -7.07 10.44
N ASP A 220 4.67 -7.57 9.29
CA ASP A 220 6.01 -8.13 9.11
C ASP A 220 7.10 -7.04 9.22
N TRP A 221 6.80 -5.81 8.77
CA TRP A 221 7.69 -4.65 8.86
C TRP A 221 7.85 -4.17 10.31
N ILE A 222 6.76 -4.02 11.04
CA ILE A 222 6.77 -3.69 12.47
C ILE A 222 7.47 -4.81 13.25
N GLY A 223 7.17 -6.06 12.89
CA GLY A 223 7.89 -7.23 13.34
C GLY A 223 7.97 -7.35 14.86
N LYS A 224 6.83 -7.23 15.55
CA LYS A 224 6.74 -7.42 16.99
C LYS A 224 7.12 -8.84 17.36
N SER A 225 8.05 -9.01 18.27
CA SER A 225 8.51 -10.30 18.76
C SER A 225 8.55 -10.32 20.26
N TYR A 226 8.16 -11.45 20.83
CA TYR A 226 8.19 -11.72 22.27
C TYR A 226 9.38 -12.62 22.58
N GLY A 227 10.13 -12.26 23.59
CA GLY A 227 11.33 -13.01 23.97
C GLY A 227 11.84 -12.62 25.33
N ALA A 228 13.14 -12.82 25.52
CA ALA A 228 13.86 -12.40 26.71
C ALA A 228 15.18 -11.73 26.33
N GLU A 229 15.57 -10.73 27.11
CA GLU A 229 16.96 -10.35 27.23
C GLU A 229 17.61 -11.23 28.30
N VAL A 230 18.77 -11.77 27.98
CA VAL A 230 19.51 -12.68 28.85
C VAL A 230 20.92 -12.13 29.03
N ASP A 231 21.35 -12.03 30.26
CA ASP A 231 22.66 -11.52 30.65
C ASP A 231 23.63 -12.68 30.82
N PHE A 232 24.67 -12.70 30.01
CA PHE A 232 25.78 -13.66 30.09
C PHE A 232 27.00 -12.98 30.73
N PRO A 233 27.37 -13.32 31.97
CA PRO A 233 28.60 -12.83 32.58
C PRO A 233 29.81 -13.22 31.76
N ILE A 234 30.81 -12.32 31.68
CA ILE A 234 32.07 -12.62 30.99
C ILE A 234 33.03 -13.25 32.00
N ASP A 235 33.59 -14.39 31.62
CA ASP A 235 34.52 -15.13 32.48
C ASP A 235 35.76 -14.26 32.86
N GLY A 236 35.98 -14.09 34.16
CA GLY A 236 37.11 -13.29 34.66
C GLY A 236 36.93 -11.77 34.55
N ARG A 237 35.73 -11.25 34.30
CA ARG A 237 35.41 -9.82 34.23
C ARG A 237 34.10 -9.51 34.98
N ASP A 238 33.94 -8.25 35.39
CA ASP A 238 32.70 -7.76 36.01
C ASP A 238 31.62 -7.41 34.97
N GLU A 239 32.00 -7.42 33.69
CA GLU A 239 31.12 -7.07 32.58
C GLU A 239 30.23 -8.26 32.15
N LYS A 240 29.14 -7.96 31.46
CA LYS A 240 28.23 -8.95 30.90
C LYS A 240 27.87 -8.63 29.48
N ILE A 241 27.51 -9.66 28.72
CA ILE A 241 26.89 -9.51 27.37
C ILE A 241 25.41 -9.78 27.52
N THR A 242 24.59 -8.81 27.16
CA THR A 242 23.14 -8.97 27.11
C THR A 242 22.73 -9.38 25.69
N VAL A 243 21.99 -10.46 25.54
CA VAL A 243 21.45 -10.92 24.26
C VAL A 243 19.92 -10.87 24.27
N TYR A 244 19.32 -10.57 23.12
CA TYR A 244 17.88 -10.76 22.93
C TYR A 244 17.62 -12.06 22.16
N THR A 245 16.72 -12.89 22.70
CA THR A 245 16.31 -14.13 22.02
C THR A 245 14.79 -14.30 21.99
N THR A 246 14.27 -14.77 20.87
CA THR A 246 12.87 -15.22 20.71
C THR A 246 12.71 -16.70 21.07
N ARG A 247 13.82 -17.40 21.36
CA ARG A 247 13.89 -18.80 21.71
C ARG A 247 14.56 -19.03 23.06
N PRO A 248 14.04 -18.41 24.15
CA PRO A 248 14.62 -18.60 25.48
C PRO A 248 14.51 -20.04 25.97
N ASP A 249 13.61 -20.84 25.40
CA ASP A 249 13.48 -22.27 25.61
C ASP A 249 14.74 -23.05 25.24
N THR A 250 15.56 -22.55 24.29
CA THR A 250 16.76 -23.25 23.81
C THR A 250 18.05 -22.83 24.53
N LEU A 251 17.99 -22.08 25.62
CA LEU A 251 19.14 -21.50 26.30
C LEU A 251 20.20 -22.54 26.75
N HIS A 252 19.74 -23.74 27.13
CA HIS A 252 20.64 -24.86 27.46
C HIS A 252 21.52 -25.33 26.29
N GLY A 253 21.04 -25.12 25.06
CA GLY A 253 21.74 -25.46 23.82
C GLY A 253 22.66 -24.39 23.27
N ALA A 254 22.80 -23.25 23.97
CA ALA A 254 23.71 -22.17 23.57
C ALA A 254 25.17 -22.62 23.78
N THR A 255 25.89 -22.87 22.70
CA THR A 255 27.25 -23.38 22.75
C THR A 255 28.32 -22.36 22.40
N PHE A 256 27.93 -21.21 21.84
CA PHE A 256 28.80 -20.06 21.59
C PHE A 256 28.01 -18.77 21.54
N MET A 257 28.75 -17.66 21.60
CA MET A 257 28.21 -16.28 21.52
C MET A 257 28.81 -15.61 20.31
N VAL A 258 28.03 -14.77 19.64
CA VAL A 258 28.54 -13.93 18.54
C VAL A 258 28.16 -12.48 18.76
N LEU A 259 29.15 -11.61 18.62
CA LEU A 259 28.98 -10.16 18.63
C LEU A 259 29.13 -9.61 17.22
N ALA A 260 28.36 -8.55 16.95
CA ALA A 260 28.61 -7.73 15.78
C ALA A 260 30.00 -7.09 15.84
N PRO A 261 30.70 -6.89 14.71
CA PRO A 261 32.01 -6.21 14.68
C PRO A 261 31.98 -4.80 15.29
N GLU A 262 30.85 -4.13 15.24
CA GLU A 262 30.61 -2.77 15.77
C GLU A 262 30.18 -2.76 17.25
N HIS A 263 30.03 -3.93 17.89
CA HIS A 263 29.61 -4.00 19.28
C HIS A 263 30.68 -3.36 20.20
N ALA A 264 30.24 -2.60 21.21
CA ALA A 264 31.12 -1.84 22.09
C ALA A 264 32.20 -2.70 22.77
N LEU A 265 31.92 -3.95 23.07
CA LEU A 265 32.84 -4.89 23.69
C LEU A 265 33.71 -5.67 22.70
N ALA A 266 33.43 -5.62 21.38
CA ALA A 266 34.09 -6.50 20.40
C ALA A 266 35.64 -6.41 20.49
N ALA A 267 36.19 -5.21 20.39
CA ALA A 267 37.66 -5.05 20.41
C ALA A 267 38.27 -5.30 21.80
N SER A 268 37.54 -5.04 22.90
CA SER A 268 38.05 -5.17 24.27
C SER A 268 38.05 -6.61 24.77
N LEU A 269 37.30 -7.51 24.13
CA LEU A 269 37.22 -8.93 24.49
C LEU A 269 38.35 -9.76 23.86
N ALA A 270 39.12 -9.19 22.93
CA ALA A 270 40.27 -9.87 22.35
C ALA A 270 41.36 -10.11 23.38
N THR A 271 41.76 -11.40 23.55
CA THR A 271 42.94 -11.69 24.31
C THR A 271 44.19 -11.24 23.56
N PRO A 272 45.35 -11.02 24.23
CA PRO A 272 46.58 -10.58 23.58
C PRO A 272 46.93 -11.42 22.33
N GLU A 273 46.71 -12.73 22.40
CA GLU A 273 47.02 -13.67 21.33
C GLU A 273 46.08 -13.53 20.12
N ASN A 274 44.83 -13.08 20.35
CA ASN A 274 43.83 -12.96 19.30
C ASN A 274 43.62 -11.51 18.79
N LYS A 275 44.27 -10.55 19.43
CA LYS A 275 44.04 -9.12 19.19
C LYS A 275 44.26 -8.69 17.76
N GLU A 276 45.35 -9.13 17.13
CA GLU A 276 45.67 -8.79 15.75
C GLU A 276 44.62 -9.33 14.77
N ALA A 277 44.17 -10.56 14.97
CA ALA A 277 43.17 -11.21 14.15
C ALA A 277 41.78 -10.54 14.32
N VAL A 278 41.42 -10.17 15.54
CA VAL A 278 40.17 -9.46 15.87
C VAL A 278 40.15 -8.06 15.26
N ASP A 279 41.19 -7.27 15.47
CA ASP A 279 41.27 -5.90 14.92
C ASP A 279 41.22 -5.92 13.38
N LYS A 280 41.90 -6.87 12.76
CA LYS A 280 41.84 -7.10 11.30
C LYS A 280 40.43 -7.43 10.84
N TYR A 281 39.76 -8.37 11.50
CA TYR A 281 38.39 -8.79 11.14
C TYR A 281 37.39 -7.65 11.28
N ILE A 282 37.44 -6.90 12.37
CA ILE A 282 36.59 -5.71 12.59
C ILE A 282 36.79 -4.69 11.46
N TYR A 283 38.05 -4.45 11.07
CA TYR A 283 38.35 -3.53 9.97
C TYR A 283 37.78 -4.04 8.64
N GLU A 284 38.03 -5.31 8.28
CA GLU A 284 37.50 -5.90 7.03
C GLU A 284 35.98 -5.90 7.00
N ALA A 285 35.31 -6.23 8.10
CA ALA A 285 33.86 -6.19 8.23
C ALA A 285 33.30 -4.76 8.08
N SER A 286 34.04 -3.74 8.55
CA SER A 286 33.61 -2.32 8.42
C SER A 286 33.57 -1.85 6.95
N MET A 287 34.28 -2.53 6.06
CA MET A 287 34.30 -2.22 4.62
C MET A 287 33.14 -2.86 3.84
N LYS A 288 32.43 -3.82 4.44
CA LYS A 288 31.27 -4.48 3.84
C LYS A 288 29.96 -3.74 4.12
N SER A 289 29.05 -3.70 3.13
CA SER A 289 27.68 -3.26 3.37
C SER A 289 26.87 -4.31 4.14
N ASN A 290 25.79 -3.91 4.83
CA ASN A 290 24.91 -4.87 5.50
C ASN A 290 24.26 -5.86 4.50
N VAL A 291 24.11 -5.46 3.25
CA VAL A 291 23.56 -6.32 2.18
C VAL A 291 24.56 -7.39 1.80
N ASP A 292 25.83 -7.03 1.63
CA ASP A 292 26.89 -7.99 1.34
C ASP A 292 27.01 -9.00 2.48
N ARG A 293 26.98 -8.53 3.74
CA ARG A 293 27.00 -9.38 4.94
C ARG A 293 25.84 -10.38 4.99
N LEU A 294 24.62 -9.97 4.60
CA LEU A 294 23.44 -10.83 4.60
C LEU A 294 23.38 -11.79 3.41
N GLN A 295 23.99 -11.42 2.28
CA GLN A 295 24.03 -12.22 1.05
C GLN A 295 25.23 -13.19 1.00
N ASP A 296 26.27 -12.95 1.80
CA ASP A 296 27.42 -13.84 1.88
C ASP A 296 26.99 -15.24 2.32
N LYS A 297 27.13 -16.19 1.42
CA LYS A 297 26.81 -17.61 1.68
C LYS A 297 27.79 -18.24 2.66
N GLU A 298 29.03 -17.76 2.68
CA GLU A 298 30.08 -18.31 3.52
C GLU A 298 30.13 -17.58 4.87
N LYS A 299 29.87 -18.30 5.98
CA LYS A 299 29.96 -17.73 7.33
C LYS A 299 31.42 -17.51 7.70
N THR A 300 31.76 -16.28 8.06
CA THR A 300 33.09 -15.90 8.54
C THR A 300 33.03 -15.45 10.00
N GLY A 301 34.13 -15.54 10.69
CA GLY A 301 34.22 -15.10 12.10
C GLY A 301 35.60 -15.26 12.67
N VAL A 302 35.82 -14.56 13.79
CA VAL A 302 37.09 -14.64 14.54
C VAL A 302 36.80 -14.88 16.02
N PHE A 303 37.53 -15.80 16.63
CA PHE A 303 37.44 -16.07 18.06
C PHE A 303 38.19 -14.98 18.85
N THR A 304 37.54 -14.46 19.89
CA THR A 304 38.13 -13.38 20.73
C THR A 304 39.15 -13.89 21.72
N GLY A 305 39.17 -15.18 22.03
CA GLY A 305 39.93 -15.77 23.15
C GLY A 305 39.18 -15.70 24.48
N SER A 306 38.08 -14.96 24.57
CA SER A 306 37.28 -14.78 25.80
C SER A 306 36.07 -15.71 25.79
N TYR A 307 35.50 -15.93 26.97
CA TYR A 307 34.31 -16.77 27.18
C TYR A 307 33.26 -16.01 27.98
N ALA A 308 32.00 -16.30 27.68
CA ALA A 308 30.86 -15.95 28.51
C ALA A 308 30.38 -17.16 29.31
N ILE A 309 29.70 -16.94 30.41
CA ILE A 309 29.11 -18.00 31.22
C ILE A 309 27.61 -18.06 30.93
N ASN A 310 27.13 -19.21 30.54
CA ASN A 310 25.70 -19.43 30.37
C ASN A 310 25.02 -19.37 31.75
N PRO A 311 24.12 -18.41 32.03
CA PRO A 311 23.58 -18.18 33.36
C PRO A 311 22.68 -19.30 33.87
N LEU A 312 22.21 -20.18 32.97
CA LEU A 312 21.27 -21.25 33.30
C LEU A 312 21.99 -22.53 33.72
N ASN A 313 23.08 -22.88 33.06
CA ASN A 313 23.82 -24.16 33.32
C ASN A 313 25.28 -23.99 33.70
N GLY A 314 25.80 -22.75 33.75
CA GLY A 314 27.20 -22.46 34.12
C GLY A 314 28.24 -22.81 33.05
N ALA A 315 27.82 -23.23 31.87
CA ALA A 315 28.75 -23.61 30.80
C ALA A 315 29.52 -22.41 30.25
N LYS A 316 30.83 -22.59 30.02
CA LYS A 316 31.66 -21.60 29.32
C LYS A 316 31.39 -21.65 27.83
N THR A 317 30.93 -20.54 27.27
CA THR A 317 30.61 -20.36 25.84
C THR A 317 31.61 -19.42 25.19
N PRO A 318 32.36 -19.85 24.16
CA PRO A 318 33.36 -19.01 23.50
C PRO A 318 32.66 -17.82 22.80
N ILE A 319 33.33 -16.66 22.88
CA ILE A 319 32.82 -15.42 22.27
C ILE A 319 33.52 -15.20 20.94
N TRP A 320 32.73 -15.12 19.88
CA TRP A 320 33.15 -14.86 18.50
C TRP A 320 32.70 -13.48 18.04
N ILE A 321 33.38 -12.92 17.06
CA ILE A 321 32.92 -11.77 16.28
C ILE A 321 32.61 -12.24 14.86
N SER A 322 31.45 -11.91 14.35
CA SER A 322 31.07 -12.26 13.00
C SER A 322 30.16 -11.20 12.36
N ASP A 323 30.35 -11.02 11.06
CA ASP A 323 29.66 -10.04 10.25
C ASP A 323 28.21 -10.42 9.88
N TYR A 324 27.76 -11.67 10.17
CA TYR A 324 26.35 -12.04 10.03
C TYR A 324 25.46 -11.50 11.17
N VAL A 325 26.06 -11.01 12.27
CA VAL A 325 25.35 -10.31 13.35
C VAL A 325 25.41 -8.80 13.09
N LEU A 326 24.26 -8.15 13.13
CA LEU A 326 24.15 -6.70 12.91
C LEU A 326 24.04 -5.96 14.24
N ALA A 327 24.80 -4.87 14.40
CA ALA A 327 24.82 -4.08 15.64
C ALA A 327 23.50 -3.33 15.89
N ASP A 328 22.73 -3.08 14.86
CA ASP A 328 21.45 -2.36 14.89
C ASP A 328 20.23 -3.28 15.10
N TYR A 329 20.45 -4.59 15.28
CA TYR A 329 19.39 -5.55 15.59
C TYR A 329 19.57 -6.14 16.99
N GLY A 330 18.56 -5.97 17.85
CA GLY A 330 18.61 -6.39 19.25
C GLY A 330 19.68 -5.65 20.04
N THR A 331 20.57 -6.40 20.67
CA THR A 331 21.69 -5.88 21.47
C THR A 331 23.01 -5.84 20.69
N GLY A 332 23.03 -6.23 19.43
CA GLY A 332 24.26 -6.44 18.65
C GLY A 332 25.05 -7.67 19.08
N ALA A 333 24.47 -8.53 19.92
CA ALA A 333 25.04 -9.81 20.36
C ALA A 333 23.96 -10.89 20.34
N ILE A 334 24.32 -12.12 20.01
CA ILE A 334 23.41 -13.25 19.99
C ILE A 334 24.00 -14.45 20.75
N MET A 335 23.16 -15.21 21.41
CA MET A 335 23.48 -16.59 21.79
C MET A 335 23.23 -17.50 20.61
N CYS A 336 24.11 -18.42 20.34
CA CYS A 336 23.99 -19.31 19.20
C CYS A 336 23.65 -20.73 19.63
N VAL A 337 22.61 -21.27 19.01
CA VAL A 337 22.07 -22.61 19.31
C VAL A 337 22.11 -23.46 18.05
N PRO A 338 23.28 -24.03 17.69
CA PRO A 338 23.51 -24.67 16.42
C PRO A 338 22.58 -25.86 16.13
N ALA A 339 22.08 -26.53 17.16
CA ALA A 339 21.12 -27.60 16.94
C ALA A 339 19.75 -27.16 16.44
N HIS A 340 19.41 -25.84 16.56
CA HIS A 340 18.07 -25.30 16.31
C HIS A 340 18.03 -24.03 15.43
N ASP A 341 19.15 -23.62 14.85
CA ASP A 341 19.26 -22.52 13.87
C ASP A 341 20.24 -22.92 12.77
N ASP A 342 19.83 -22.84 11.51
CA ASP A 342 20.63 -23.26 10.35
C ASP A 342 21.93 -22.45 10.22
N ARG A 343 21.90 -21.15 10.51
CA ARG A 343 23.09 -20.27 10.43
C ARG A 343 24.10 -20.62 11.51
N ASP A 344 23.62 -20.89 12.70
CA ASP A 344 24.46 -21.30 13.84
C ASP A 344 25.03 -22.70 13.62
N PHE A 345 24.26 -23.59 12.95
CA PHE A 345 24.69 -24.92 12.57
C PHE A 345 25.85 -24.89 11.58
N GLU A 346 25.71 -24.09 10.51
CA GLU A 346 26.75 -23.88 9.51
C GLU A 346 28.03 -23.33 10.14
N PHE A 347 27.87 -22.30 11.01
CA PHE A 347 29.00 -21.69 11.73
C PHE A 347 29.70 -22.71 12.66
N ALA A 348 28.93 -23.40 13.49
CA ALA A 348 29.44 -24.36 14.44
C ALA A 348 30.18 -25.54 13.72
N THR A 349 29.63 -26.01 12.62
CA THR A 349 30.25 -27.05 11.79
C THR A 349 31.58 -26.58 11.21
N LYS A 350 31.62 -25.34 10.67
CA LYS A 350 32.83 -24.76 10.10
C LYS A 350 33.95 -24.59 11.12
N PHE A 351 33.62 -24.16 12.34
CA PHE A 351 34.61 -23.85 13.39
C PHE A 351 34.76 -24.95 14.44
N ASN A 352 34.20 -26.14 14.21
CA ASN A 352 34.22 -27.28 15.12
C ASN A 352 33.74 -26.97 16.54
N ILE A 353 32.66 -26.18 16.65
CA ILE A 353 32.00 -25.84 17.92
C ILE A 353 30.99 -26.96 18.25
N PRO A 354 30.84 -27.34 19.54
CA PRO A 354 29.88 -28.36 19.93
C PRO A 354 28.44 -28.03 19.54
N ILE A 355 27.67 -29.03 19.07
CA ILE A 355 26.26 -28.94 18.76
C ILE A 355 25.50 -29.75 19.78
N ILE A 356 24.62 -29.09 20.57
CA ILE A 356 23.84 -29.72 21.63
C ILE A 356 22.34 -29.57 21.28
N GLN A 357 21.73 -30.70 20.94
CA GLN A 357 20.29 -30.74 20.70
C GLN A 357 19.53 -30.66 22.01
N VAL A 358 18.59 -29.70 22.12
CA VAL A 358 17.76 -29.45 23.31
C VAL A 358 16.27 -29.63 23.06
N ILE A 359 15.86 -29.77 21.80
CA ILE A 359 14.48 -30.09 21.42
C ILE A 359 14.50 -31.32 20.51
N ALA A 360 13.70 -32.34 20.81
CA ALA A 360 13.58 -33.54 20.02
C ALA A 360 12.13 -33.89 19.73
N LYS A 361 11.84 -34.48 18.56
CA LYS A 361 10.48 -34.83 18.15
C LYS A 361 9.81 -35.78 19.15
N ASP A 362 10.37 -36.80 19.55
CA ASP A 362 9.82 -37.81 20.46
C ASP A 362 10.68 -38.00 21.74
N GLY A 363 11.33 -36.91 22.19
CA GLY A 363 12.24 -36.98 23.34
C GLY A 363 13.51 -37.74 23.10
N LYS A 364 13.85 -38.08 21.84
CA LYS A 364 15.07 -38.82 21.45
C LYS A 364 15.99 -37.90 20.64
N ALA A 365 17.23 -37.79 21.08
CA ALA A 365 18.25 -37.06 20.37
C ALA A 365 18.59 -37.71 19.01
N ILE A 366 18.98 -36.92 18.03
CA ILE A 366 19.53 -37.35 16.75
C ILE A 366 21.02 -37.66 16.97
N GLU A 367 21.44 -38.89 16.74
CA GLU A 367 22.85 -39.32 17.05
C GLU A 367 23.90 -38.58 16.23
N ASN A 368 23.64 -38.27 14.94
CA ASN A 368 24.55 -37.53 14.07
C ASN A 368 23.71 -36.47 13.32
N MET A 369 23.69 -35.25 13.83
CA MET A 369 23.01 -34.15 13.17
C MET A 369 23.78 -33.69 11.94
N THR A 370 23.15 -33.73 10.78
CA THR A 370 23.70 -33.20 9.51
C THR A 370 23.07 -31.85 9.12
N GLU A 371 22.03 -31.45 9.84
CA GLU A 371 21.31 -30.21 9.69
C GLU A 371 20.68 -29.80 11.02
N ALA A 372 20.32 -28.55 11.18
CA ALA A 372 19.62 -28.08 12.37
C ALA A 372 18.20 -28.64 12.46
N TYR A 373 17.74 -28.96 13.67
CA TYR A 373 16.35 -29.28 13.94
C TYR A 373 15.57 -27.98 14.21
N THR A 374 14.92 -27.45 13.19
CA THR A 374 14.25 -26.13 13.23
C THR A 374 12.74 -26.20 13.50
N GLU A 375 12.20 -27.37 13.79
CA GLU A 375 10.78 -27.55 14.10
C GLU A 375 10.36 -26.71 15.31
N ALA A 376 9.14 -26.16 15.22
CA ALA A 376 8.64 -25.21 16.22
C ALA A 376 8.30 -25.81 17.58
N SER A 377 8.07 -27.15 17.64
CA SER A 377 7.66 -27.88 18.83
C SER A 377 8.40 -29.21 18.97
N GLY A 378 8.44 -29.71 20.19
CA GLY A 378 9.05 -31.00 20.54
C GLY A 378 9.31 -31.07 22.04
N THR A 379 9.78 -32.19 22.49
CA THR A 379 10.10 -32.44 23.90
C THR A 379 11.52 -31.95 24.22
N MET A 380 11.66 -31.22 25.32
CA MET A 380 12.96 -30.75 25.81
C MET A 380 13.83 -31.89 26.26
N ILE A 381 15.08 -31.93 25.82
CA ILE A 381 16.16 -32.87 26.20
C ILE A 381 17.43 -32.08 26.50
N ASN A 382 18.38 -32.65 27.22
CA ASN A 382 19.66 -32.01 27.57
C ASN A 382 19.51 -30.60 28.18
N SER A 383 18.40 -30.38 28.87
CA SER A 383 17.98 -29.06 29.35
C SER A 383 17.73 -29.01 30.88
N GLY A 384 18.42 -29.89 31.65
CA GLY A 384 18.36 -29.91 33.10
C GLY A 384 16.89 -30.06 33.61
N GLU A 385 16.46 -29.13 34.43
CA GLU A 385 15.10 -29.08 35.00
C GLU A 385 13.99 -28.94 33.94
N TRP A 386 14.31 -28.51 32.72
CA TRP A 386 13.35 -28.40 31.63
C TRP A 386 13.16 -29.69 30.81
N ASN A 387 13.92 -30.74 31.10
CA ASN A 387 13.79 -32.03 30.40
C ASN A 387 12.36 -32.58 30.50
N GLY A 388 11.82 -33.04 29.36
CA GLY A 388 10.48 -33.60 29.28
C GLY A 388 9.36 -32.57 29.08
N MET A 389 9.66 -31.26 29.22
CA MET A 389 8.66 -30.21 28.95
C MET A 389 8.41 -30.08 27.42
N GLU A 390 7.24 -29.62 27.05
CA GLU A 390 6.92 -29.27 25.69
C GLU A 390 7.57 -27.89 25.35
N SER A 391 8.37 -27.83 24.30
CA SER A 391 9.12 -26.61 23.94
C SER A 391 8.21 -25.42 23.62
N ALA A 392 7.04 -25.64 23.04
CA ALA A 392 6.09 -24.59 22.72
C ALA A 392 5.48 -23.93 23.98
N VAL A 393 5.31 -24.70 25.07
CA VAL A 393 4.89 -24.19 26.39
C VAL A 393 6.06 -23.46 27.03
N LEU A 394 7.22 -24.10 27.12
CA LEU A 394 8.42 -23.52 27.73
C LEU A 394 8.83 -22.19 27.06
N LYS A 395 8.73 -22.10 25.75
CA LYS A 395 9.00 -20.83 25.02
C LYS A 395 8.22 -19.64 25.55
N LYS A 396 6.98 -19.86 26.05
CA LYS A 396 6.14 -18.82 26.63
C LYS A 396 6.47 -18.54 28.10
N GLU A 397 6.90 -19.56 28.82
CA GLU A 397 7.20 -19.49 30.27
C GLU A 397 8.64 -19.08 30.56
N ALA A 398 9.60 -19.47 29.73
CA ALA A 398 11.02 -19.21 29.94
C ALA A 398 11.38 -17.71 30.17
N PRO A 399 10.76 -16.74 29.48
CA PRO A 399 11.02 -15.31 29.78
C PRO A 399 10.73 -14.93 31.23
N MET A 400 9.68 -15.50 31.83
CA MET A 400 9.33 -15.24 33.23
C MET A 400 10.30 -15.95 34.18
N ILE A 401 10.68 -17.19 33.85
CA ILE A 401 11.65 -17.95 34.64
C ILE A 401 13.01 -17.25 34.66
N ILE A 402 13.45 -16.69 33.53
CA ILE A 402 14.68 -15.91 33.39
C ILE A 402 14.65 -14.66 34.29
N GLU A 403 13.52 -13.98 34.31
CA GLU A 403 13.33 -12.76 35.13
C GLU A 403 13.28 -13.11 36.61
N GLU A 404 12.57 -14.14 37.03
CA GLU A 404 12.50 -14.63 38.40
C GLU A 404 13.85 -15.10 38.94
N LYS A 405 14.68 -15.72 38.11
CA LYS A 405 16.04 -16.15 38.44
C LYS A 405 17.06 -14.99 38.41
N GLY A 406 16.67 -13.80 37.93
CA GLY A 406 17.47 -12.57 38.03
C GLY A 406 18.63 -12.44 37.03
N PHE A 407 18.68 -13.25 35.97
CA PHE A 407 19.73 -13.16 34.94
C PHE A 407 19.20 -12.63 33.58
N GLY A 408 18.08 -11.98 33.60
CA GLY A 408 17.49 -11.37 32.41
C GLY A 408 16.12 -10.79 32.67
N ARG A 409 15.40 -10.46 31.60
CA ARG A 409 14.05 -9.91 31.69
C ARG A 409 13.21 -10.31 30.47
N LYS A 410 11.91 -10.44 30.69
CA LYS A 410 10.95 -10.55 29.60
C LYS A 410 10.95 -9.26 28.78
N THR A 411 11.05 -9.39 27.47
CA THR A 411 11.20 -8.22 26.60
C THR A 411 10.39 -8.40 25.32
N VAL A 412 9.78 -7.31 24.87
CA VAL A 412 9.17 -7.20 23.54
C VAL A 412 10.11 -6.39 22.66
N ASN A 413 10.42 -6.91 21.50
CA ASN A 413 11.27 -6.22 20.52
C ASN A 413 10.52 -6.03 19.21
N TYR A 414 10.94 -5.04 18.42
CA TYR A 414 10.37 -4.69 17.12
C TYR A 414 11.48 -4.66 16.07
N LYS A 415 11.16 -5.07 14.84
CA LYS A 415 12.04 -4.84 13.68
C LYS A 415 12.02 -3.38 13.26
N LEU A 416 10.85 -2.73 13.40
CA LEU A 416 10.68 -1.31 13.11
C LEU A 416 11.74 -0.46 13.82
N ARG A 417 12.33 0.48 13.11
CA ARG A 417 13.27 1.46 13.63
C ARG A 417 12.69 2.86 13.54
N ASP A 418 13.23 3.79 14.32
CA ASP A 418 12.86 5.19 14.20
C ASP A 418 13.15 5.69 12.79
N TRP A 419 12.29 6.54 12.30
CA TRP A 419 12.33 7.03 10.94
C TRP A 419 13.44 8.06 10.74
N VAL A 420 14.40 7.77 9.82
CA VAL A 420 15.45 8.71 9.40
C VAL A 420 14.80 9.82 8.56
N PHE A 421 14.70 11.01 9.14
CA PHE A 421 13.82 12.06 8.64
C PHE A 421 14.52 13.14 7.82
N SER A 422 15.76 13.50 8.10
CA SER A 422 16.47 14.58 7.40
C SER A 422 17.09 14.13 6.07
N ARG A 423 17.11 15.04 5.10
CA ARG A 423 17.71 14.85 3.77
C ARG A 423 18.73 15.95 3.47
N GLN A 424 19.86 15.55 2.90
CA GLN A 424 20.98 16.43 2.50
C GLN A 424 20.72 16.95 1.08
N ARG A 425 19.54 17.53 0.90
CA ARG A 425 19.03 18.01 -0.39
C ARG A 425 18.42 19.42 -0.24
N TYR A 426 18.35 20.15 -1.35
CA TYR A 426 17.77 21.50 -1.37
C TYR A 426 16.25 21.47 -1.44
N TRP A 427 15.67 20.68 -2.36
CA TRP A 427 14.26 20.72 -2.69
C TRP A 427 13.42 19.89 -1.72
N GLY A 428 13.09 20.47 -0.60
CA GLY A 428 12.28 19.91 0.45
C GLY A 428 11.91 20.97 1.49
N GLU A 429 10.98 20.66 2.37
CA GLU A 429 10.59 21.54 3.46
C GLU A 429 11.78 21.78 4.40
N PRO A 430 12.18 23.02 4.68
CA PRO A 430 13.22 23.31 5.67
C PRO A 430 12.80 22.83 7.05
N ILE A 431 13.69 22.19 7.77
CA ILE A 431 13.45 21.76 9.15
C ILE A 431 13.52 23.01 10.06
N PRO A 432 12.44 23.37 10.77
CA PRO A 432 12.33 24.63 11.48
C PRO A 432 13.03 24.61 12.85
N ILE A 433 14.35 24.35 12.84
CA ILE A 433 15.19 24.27 14.03
C ILE A 433 16.37 25.24 13.90
N VAL A 434 16.74 25.82 15.02
CA VAL A 434 17.92 26.67 15.19
C VAL A 434 18.89 26.02 16.16
N HIS A 435 20.12 25.81 15.74
CA HIS A 435 21.21 25.31 16.57
C HIS A 435 21.89 26.47 17.32
N CYS A 436 21.63 26.58 18.60
CA CYS A 436 22.22 27.59 19.46
C CYS A 436 23.35 27.00 20.34
N PRO A 437 24.54 27.59 20.36
CA PRO A 437 25.64 27.12 21.21
C PRO A 437 25.33 27.07 22.72
N LYS A 438 24.37 27.91 23.19
CA LYS A 438 23.94 27.98 24.58
C LYS A 438 22.69 27.13 24.88
N CYS A 439 21.74 27.10 23.97
CA CYS A 439 20.41 26.50 24.17
C CYS A 439 20.24 25.14 23.56
N GLY A 440 21.18 24.68 22.69
CA GLY A 440 21.03 23.48 21.91
C GLY A 440 20.07 23.68 20.74
N CYS A 441 19.29 22.67 20.40
CA CYS A 441 18.26 22.74 19.36
C CYS A 441 17.05 23.54 19.88
N VAL A 442 16.70 24.59 19.18
CA VAL A 442 15.56 25.46 19.50
C VAL A 442 14.62 25.52 18.28
N PRO A 443 13.33 25.20 18.43
CA PRO A 443 12.40 25.31 17.31
C PRO A 443 12.14 26.78 16.96
N VAL A 444 11.93 27.03 15.67
CA VAL A 444 11.43 28.33 15.19
C VAL A 444 10.04 28.55 15.82
N PRO A 445 9.73 29.74 16.32
CA PRO A 445 8.41 30.08 16.86
C PRO A 445 7.30 29.80 15.84
N GLU A 446 6.17 29.27 16.32
CA GLU A 446 5.07 28.85 15.42
C GLU A 446 4.49 30.02 14.62
N GLU A 447 4.51 31.23 15.18
CA GLU A 447 4.09 32.50 14.56
C GLU A 447 5.04 32.98 13.44
N GLU A 448 6.29 32.49 13.42
CA GLU A 448 7.26 32.80 12.37
C GLU A 448 7.25 31.77 11.23
N LEU A 449 6.44 30.72 11.33
CA LEU A 449 6.28 29.75 10.24
C LEU A 449 5.39 30.33 9.10
N PRO A 450 5.71 30.03 7.83
CA PRO A 450 6.71 29.05 7.39
C PRO A 450 8.13 29.64 7.35
N LEU A 451 9.11 28.81 7.75
CA LEU A 451 10.51 29.05 7.42
C LEU A 451 10.67 28.78 5.91
N LEU A 452 10.88 29.84 5.14
CA LEU A 452 10.92 29.74 3.69
C LEU A 452 12.22 29.10 3.18
N LEU A 453 12.11 28.28 2.14
CA LEU A 453 13.23 27.80 1.38
C LEU A 453 13.86 28.98 0.60
N PRO A 454 15.18 29.27 0.74
CA PRO A 454 15.79 30.39 0.05
C PRO A 454 15.93 30.12 -1.45
N GLU A 455 15.83 31.17 -2.26
CA GLU A 455 16.18 31.08 -3.66
C GLU A 455 17.68 30.91 -3.82
N VAL A 456 18.12 30.01 -4.71
CA VAL A 456 19.55 29.71 -4.94
C VAL A 456 19.82 29.56 -6.42
N GLU A 457 21.03 29.99 -6.84
CA GLU A 457 21.50 29.76 -8.20
C GLU A 457 22.01 28.33 -8.41
N SER A 458 22.58 27.72 -7.39
CA SER A 458 23.10 26.34 -7.42
C SER A 458 22.54 25.53 -6.24
N TYR A 459 22.05 24.36 -6.54
CA TYR A 459 21.47 23.41 -5.57
C TYR A 459 22.01 21.99 -5.74
N GLN A 460 23.18 21.85 -6.39
CA GLN A 460 23.80 20.54 -6.60
C GLN A 460 24.17 19.89 -5.26
N PRO A 461 23.79 18.63 -5.03
CA PRO A 461 24.13 17.94 -3.80
C PRO A 461 25.65 17.74 -3.69
N THR A 462 26.19 18.03 -2.52
CA THR A 462 27.65 18.05 -2.27
C THR A 462 28.29 16.66 -2.29
N GLY A 463 27.55 15.65 -1.80
CA GLY A 463 28.08 14.28 -1.60
C GLY A 463 28.92 14.12 -0.33
N THR A 464 29.24 15.22 0.38
CA THR A 464 29.99 15.21 1.64
C THR A 464 29.14 14.76 2.83
N GLY A 465 27.83 14.89 2.72
CA GLY A 465 26.86 14.72 3.81
C GLY A 465 26.27 16.03 4.30
N GLU A 466 26.72 17.14 3.75
CA GLU A 466 26.14 18.46 4.00
C GLU A 466 25.10 18.81 2.91
N SER A 467 24.05 19.50 3.32
CA SER A 467 23.05 20.05 2.42
C SER A 467 23.60 21.21 1.62
N PRO A 468 23.14 21.44 0.36
CA PRO A 468 23.46 22.67 -0.38
C PRO A 468 23.11 23.95 0.37
N LEU A 469 22.11 23.93 1.25
CA LEU A 469 21.73 25.08 2.09
C LEU A 469 22.85 25.53 3.03
N ALA A 470 23.74 24.63 3.45
CA ALA A 470 24.85 24.96 4.34
C ALA A 470 25.82 26.00 3.77
N ALA A 471 25.88 26.16 2.46
CA ALA A 471 26.72 27.13 1.77
C ALA A 471 26.11 28.56 1.68
N ILE A 472 24.88 28.76 2.19
CA ILE A 472 24.17 30.03 2.07
C ILE A 472 24.24 30.77 3.41
N ASP A 473 25.35 31.45 3.67
CA ASP A 473 25.62 32.15 4.93
C ASP A 473 24.48 33.09 5.35
N SER A 474 23.90 33.83 4.42
CA SER A 474 22.81 34.78 4.67
C SER A 474 21.53 34.10 5.18
N TRP A 475 21.32 32.84 4.85
CA TRP A 475 20.17 32.07 5.30
C TRP A 475 20.50 31.24 6.56
N VAL A 476 21.71 30.67 6.63
CA VAL A 476 22.14 29.79 7.73
C VAL A 476 22.29 30.58 9.02
N ASN A 477 22.96 31.76 8.98
CA ASN A 477 23.23 32.55 10.18
C ASN A 477 21.96 33.29 10.64
N THR A 478 21.64 33.15 11.92
CA THR A 478 20.43 33.69 12.53
C THR A 478 20.66 34.00 14.02
N THR A 479 19.66 34.43 14.67
CA THR A 479 19.65 34.61 16.15
C THR A 479 18.79 33.50 16.81
N CYS A 480 19.21 33.09 18.01
CA CYS A 480 18.45 32.10 18.76
C CYS A 480 17.12 32.70 19.25
N PRO A 481 15.95 32.11 18.92
CA PRO A 481 14.66 32.61 19.37
C PRO A 481 14.50 32.63 20.90
N LYS A 482 15.27 31.78 21.61
CA LYS A 482 15.18 31.65 23.06
C LYS A 482 16.05 32.65 23.83
N CYS A 483 17.28 32.91 23.38
CA CYS A 483 18.26 33.72 24.14
C CYS A 483 18.87 34.88 23.37
N GLY A 484 18.50 35.07 22.06
CA GLY A 484 19.01 36.15 21.22
C GLY A 484 20.48 36.04 20.80
N ALA A 485 21.20 34.99 21.19
CA ALA A 485 22.60 34.77 20.81
C ALA A 485 22.69 34.37 19.30
N PRO A 486 23.87 34.66 18.65
CA PRO A 486 24.13 34.14 17.31
C PRO A 486 23.96 32.62 17.27
N ALA A 487 23.28 32.15 16.24
CA ALA A 487 22.92 30.77 16.07
C ALA A 487 22.85 30.40 14.59
N LYS A 488 22.66 29.12 14.25
CA LYS A 488 22.58 28.64 12.88
C LYS A 488 21.28 27.87 12.67
N ARG A 489 20.64 28.10 11.51
CA ARG A 489 19.50 27.27 11.10
C ARG A 489 19.96 25.86 10.75
N GLU A 490 19.08 24.90 10.95
CA GLU A 490 19.23 23.56 10.39
C GLU A 490 19.26 23.64 8.87
N THR A 491 20.18 22.92 8.24
CA THR A 491 20.38 22.98 6.78
C THR A 491 19.84 21.78 6.02
N ASN A 492 19.49 20.70 6.72
CA ASN A 492 18.80 19.58 6.13
C ASN A 492 17.33 19.92 5.87
N THR A 493 16.75 19.26 4.88
CA THR A 493 15.33 19.35 4.56
C THR A 493 14.59 18.07 4.97
N MET A 494 13.27 18.14 5.06
CA MET A 494 12.41 17.00 5.31
C MET A 494 12.30 16.10 4.06
N PRO A 495 11.99 14.81 4.20
CA PRO A 495 11.71 13.94 3.06
C PRO A 495 10.36 14.31 2.44
N GLN A 496 10.14 13.97 1.17
CA GLN A 496 8.83 14.17 0.51
C GLN A 496 7.65 13.56 1.28
N TRP A 497 7.91 12.49 2.02
CA TRP A 497 6.91 11.82 2.86
C TRP A 497 6.36 12.69 4.01
N ALA A 498 7.05 13.76 4.37
CA ALA A 498 6.60 14.67 5.43
C ALA A 498 5.29 15.35 5.02
N GLY A 499 5.24 15.95 3.84
CA GLY A 499 4.04 16.58 3.30
C GLY A 499 2.95 15.58 2.93
N SER A 500 3.32 14.45 2.34
CA SER A 500 2.36 13.44 1.90
C SER A 500 1.75 12.63 3.06
N SER A 501 2.30 12.70 4.28
CA SER A 501 1.75 11.98 5.43
C SER A 501 0.47 12.59 6.02
N TRP A 502 0.11 13.81 5.64
CA TRP A 502 -1.05 14.52 6.22
C TRP A 502 -1.91 15.28 5.19
N TYR A 503 -1.56 15.29 3.91
CA TYR A 503 -2.18 16.10 2.85
C TYR A 503 -3.70 15.89 2.73
N PHE A 504 -4.19 14.69 3.01
CA PHE A 504 -5.62 14.36 2.98
C PHE A 504 -6.45 15.16 3.99
N LEU A 505 -5.84 15.62 5.10
CA LEU A 505 -6.47 16.54 6.05
C LEU A 505 -6.59 17.94 5.45
N ARG A 506 -5.58 18.38 4.71
CA ARG A 506 -5.53 19.72 4.14
C ARG A 506 -6.53 19.94 3.03
N TYR A 507 -6.82 18.91 2.25
CA TYR A 507 -7.78 19.04 1.15
C TYR A 507 -9.13 19.57 1.58
N VAL A 508 -9.68 19.13 2.69
CA VAL A 508 -11.01 19.58 3.15
C VAL A 508 -11.02 21.00 3.69
N ASP A 509 -9.83 21.61 3.89
CA ASP A 509 -9.67 22.97 4.41
C ASP A 509 -8.45 23.71 3.78
N SER A 510 -8.30 23.56 2.47
CA SER A 510 -7.11 23.98 1.70
C SER A 510 -6.77 25.47 1.83
N HIS A 511 -7.77 26.33 2.02
CA HIS A 511 -7.64 27.79 2.14
C HIS A 511 -7.47 28.29 3.57
N ASN A 512 -7.51 27.44 4.59
CA ASN A 512 -7.35 27.86 5.99
C ASN A 512 -5.92 28.33 6.27
N LYS A 513 -5.76 29.59 6.69
CA LYS A 513 -4.46 30.19 6.98
C LYS A 513 -4.08 30.08 8.47
N ASN A 514 -5.04 29.75 9.32
CA ASN A 514 -4.89 29.83 10.78
C ASN A 514 -4.64 28.47 11.43
N GLU A 515 -5.13 27.39 10.80
CA GLU A 515 -5.06 26.02 11.31
C GLU A 515 -4.67 25.05 10.18
N LEU A 516 -4.10 23.92 10.55
CA LEU A 516 -3.82 22.81 9.64
C LEU A 516 -5.12 22.34 8.96
N VAL A 517 -6.15 22.15 9.76
CA VAL A 517 -7.55 21.89 9.39
C VAL A 517 -8.43 22.33 10.55
N SER A 518 -9.55 22.99 10.27
CA SER A 518 -10.51 23.35 11.31
C SER A 518 -11.19 22.09 11.86
N ARG A 519 -11.44 22.07 13.17
CA ARG A 519 -12.12 20.95 13.82
C ARG A 519 -13.49 20.67 13.19
N GLU A 520 -14.24 21.71 12.86
CA GLU A 520 -15.55 21.60 12.21
C GLU A 520 -15.48 20.81 10.89
N LYS A 521 -14.52 21.16 10.02
CA LYS A 521 -14.34 20.46 8.74
C LYS A 521 -13.75 19.06 8.90
N ALA A 522 -12.84 18.89 9.86
CA ALA A 522 -12.29 17.57 10.17
C ALA A 522 -13.40 16.61 10.61
N ASP A 523 -14.22 17.00 11.57
CA ASP A 523 -15.32 16.17 12.08
C ASP A 523 -16.41 15.89 11.02
N LYS A 524 -16.61 16.82 10.09
CA LYS A 524 -17.64 16.69 9.05
C LYS A 524 -17.21 15.82 7.87
N TYR A 525 -15.94 15.88 7.48
CA TYR A 525 -15.51 15.33 6.20
C TYR A 525 -14.50 14.19 6.30
N LEU A 526 -13.86 13.99 7.45
CA LEU A 526 -12.83 12.96 7.67
C LEU A 526 -13.37 11.85 8.58
N PRO A 527 -12.70 10.70 8.68
CA PRO A 527 -11.57 10.26 7.85
C PRO A 527 -11.95 9.97 6.39
N VAL A 528 -10.95 9.60 5.58
CA VAL A 528 -11.14 9.19 4.17
C VAL A 528 -11.92 7.88 4.11
N ASP A 529 -12.98 7.81 3.29
CA ASP A 529 -13.83 6.60 3.18
C ASP A 529 -13.19 5.55 2.28
N MET A 530 -12.59 5.96 1.15
CA MET A 530 -11.93 5.09 0.20
C MET A 530 -10.61 5.70 -0.27
N TYR A 531 -9.54 4.94 -0.18
CA TYR A 531 -8.23 5.34 -0.69
C TYR A 531 -7.77 4.38 -1.78
N ILE A 532 -7.40 4.91 -2.94
CA ILE A 532 -6.98 4.14 -4.11
C ILE A 532 -5.53 4.49 -4.43
N GLY A 533 -4.65 3.49 -4.51
CA GLY A 533 -3.24 3.72 -4.79
C GLY A 533 -2.39 2.46 -4.82
N GLY A 534 -1.11 2.62 -5.16
CA GLY A 534 -0.17 1.52 -5.36
C GLY A 534 0.20 0.78 -4.08
N VAL A 535 0.37 -0.54 -4.18
CA VAL A 535 0.76 -1.40 -3.04
C VAL A 535 2.19 -1.13 -2.54
N GLU A 536 3.05 -0.53 -3.36
CA GLU A 536 4.42 -0.16 -3.00
C GLU A 536 4.50 0.80 -1.82
N HIS A 537 3.43 1.53 -1.55
CA HIS A 537 3.34 2.47 -0.43
C HIS A 537 2.97 1.81 0.92
N ALA A 538 2.78 0.48 0.96
CA ALA A 538 2.31 -0.24 2.15
C ALA A 538 3.13 0.05 3.42
N VAL A 539 4.47 0.04 3.32
CA VAL A 539 5.40 0.29 4.45
C VAL A 539 6.08 1.67 4.39
N LEU A 540 5.70 2.49 3.41
CA LEU A 540 6.15 3.88 3.22
C LEU A 540 5.02 4.84 3.62
N HIS A 541 4.42 5.51 2.63
CA HIS A 541 3.39 6.51 2.80
C HIS A 541 2.23 6.06 3.71
N LEU A 542 1.70 4.84 3.53
CA LEU A 542 0.57 4.35 4.33
C LEU A 542 0.94 4.19 5.81
N LEU A 543 2.15 3.73 6.11
CA LEU A 543 2.63 3.59 7.48
C LEU A 543 2.86 4.96 8.13
N TYR A 544 3.48 5.89 7.39
CA TYR A 544 3.76 7.24 7.89
C TYR A 544 2.50 8.06 8.09
N SER A 545 1.50 7.95 7.18
CA SER A 545 0.21 8.63 7.34
C SER A 545 -0.53 8.16 8.58
N ARG A 546 -0.49 6.86 8.90
CA ARG A 546 -1.06 6.31 10.14
C ARG A 546 -0.34 6.85 11.38
N PHE A 547 0.99 6.92 11.34
CA PHE A 547 1.79 7.50 12.43
C PHE A 547 1.43 8.98 12.66
N TYR A 548 1.38 9.81 11.60
CA TYR A 548 1.01 11.22 11.70
C TYR A 548 -0.42 11.39 12.21
N THR A 549 -1.36 10.60 11.73
CA THR A 549 -2.75 10.63 12.18
C THR A 549 -2.87 10.33 13.68
N LYS A 550 -2.21 9.29 14.16
CA LYS A 550 -2.19 8.95 15.59
C LYS A 550 -1.56 10.05 16.44
N PHE A 551 -0.49 10.67 15.96
CA PHE A 551 0.12 11.80 16.63
C PHE A 551 -0.81 13.02 16.71
N LEU A 552 -1.45 13.39 15.59
CA LEU A 552 -2.39 14.51 15.54
C LEU A 552 -3.65 14.25 16.38
N TYR A 553 -4.09 13.01 16.46
CA TYR A 553 -5.14 12.57 17.39
C TYR A 553 -4.70 12.78 18.85
N ASP A 554 -3.50 12.33 19.22
CA ASP A 554 -2.98 12.42 20.59
C ASP A 554 -2.85 13.87 21.10
N ILE A 555 -2.51 14.80 20.19
CA ILE A 555 -2.43 16.24 20.53
C ILE A 555 -3.77 16.99 20.32
N GLY A 556 -4.87 16.28 20.00
CA GLY A 556 -6.22 16.81 19.93
C GLY A 556 -6.57 17.66 18.71
N VAL A 557 -5.81 17.55 17.60
CA VAL A 557 -6.08 18.25 16.34
C VAL A 557 -7.28 17.63 15.61
N ILE A 558 -7.37 16.30 15.65
CA ILE A 558 -8.43 15.49 15.00
C ILE A 558 -9.02 14.49 15.99
N ASP A 559 -10.16 13.89 15.64
CA ASP A 559 -10.94 12.99 16.52
C ASP A 559 -10.95 11.53 16.06
N PHE A 560 -10.05 11.19 15.17
CA PHE A 560 -9.87 9.83 14.64
C PHE A 560 -8.38 9.48 14.62
N ASP A 561 -8.06 8.20 14.79
CA ASP A 561 -6.69 7.70 14.94
C ASP A 561 -6.20 6.85 13.73
N GLU A 562 -7.05 6.72 12.70
CA GLU A 562 -6.69 6.08 11.42
C GLU A 562 -7.13 6.94 10.24
N PRO A 563 -6.24 7.13 9.23
CA PRO A 563 -6.50 8.11 8.16
C PRO A 563 -7.49 7.63 7.09
N PHE A 564 -7.47 6.33 6.76
CA PHE A 564 -8.16 5.75 5.62
C PHE A 564 -8.96 4.52 6.05
N HIS A 565 -10.30 4.60 5.90
CA HIS A 565 -11.18 3.51 6.32
C HIS A 565 -11.00 2.28 5.43
N LYS A 566 -11.13 2.47 4.11
CA LYS A 566 -10.97 1.42 3.11
C LYS A 566 -9.84 1.73 2.16
N LEU A 567 -9.06 0.71 1.82
CA LEU A 567 -7.96 0.79 0.86
C LEU A 567 -8.20 -0.16 -0.31
N PHE A 568 -7.99 0.33 -1.52
CA PHE A 568 -7.92 -0.51 -2.72
C PHE A 568 -6.58 -0.30 -3.41
N ASN A 569 -5.87 -1.38 -3.69
CA ASN A 569 -4.61 -1.33 -4.43
C ASN A 569 -4.83 -1.79 -5.85
N GLN A 570 -4.61 -0.90 -6.81
CA GLN A 570 -4.57 -1.27 -8.22
C GLN A 570 -3.23 -1.91 -8.59
N GLY A 571 -3.29 -2.86 -9.52
CA GLY A 571 -2.11 -3.41 -10.17
C GLY A 571 -1.49 -2.43 -11.17
N MET A 572 -0.23 -2.64 -11.51
CA MET A 572 0.48 -1.83 -12.49
C MET A 572 0.09 -2.17 -13.93
N ILE A 573 0.02 -1.16 -14.79
CA ILE A 573 0.04 -1.35 -16.23
C ILE A 573 1.51 -1.41 -16.68
N THR A 574 1.89 -2.53 -17.24
CA THR A 574 3.24 -2.76 -17.77
C THR A 574 3.26 -2.60 -19.29
N GLY A 575 4.42 -2.30 -19.83
CA GLY A 575 4.68 -2.40 -21.27
C GLY A 575 4.88 -3.85 -21.69
N LYS A 576 5.26 -4.04 -22.95
CA LYS A 576 5.53 -5.38 -23.53
C LYS A 576 6.51 -6.19 -22.66
N ASN A 577 6.23 -7.49 -22.56
CA ASN A 577 6.99 -8.47 -21.76
C ASN A 577 6.96 -8.19 -20.23
N GLY A 578 5.90 -7.57 -19.70
CA GLY A 578 5.75 -7.31 -18.29
C GLY A 578 6.72 -6.25 -17.75
N ILE A 579 7.39 -5.48 -18.60
CA ILE A 579 8.36 -4.48 -18.18
C ILE A 579 7.63 -3.22 -17.71
N LYS A 580 7.92 -2.77 -16.47
CA LYS A 580 7.38 -1.50 -15.94
C LYS A 580 7.65 -0.36 -16.92
N MET A 581 6.61 0.42 -17.23
CA MET A 581 6.73 1.61 -18.06
C MET A 581 7.63 2.64 -17.39
N SER A 582 8.58 3.17 -18.13
CA SER A 582 9.48 4.21 -17.64
C SER A 582 10.01 5.03 -18.82
N LYS A 583 10.10 6.34 -18.61
CA LYS A 583 10.64 7.27 -19.62
C LYS A 583 12.09 6.97 -19.98
N SER A 584 12.86 6.47 -19.03
CA SER A 584 14.26 6.07 -19.26
C SER A 584 14.39 4.85 -20.17
N LYS A 585 13.37 4.00 -20.24
CA LYS A 585 13.33 2.81 -21.12
C LYS A 585 12.63 3.08 -22.46
N GLY A 586 12.03 4.27 -22.64
CA GLY A 586 11.33 4.63 -23.88
C GLY A 586 10.08 3.80 -24.19
N ASN A 587 9.50 3.13 -23.19
CA ASN A 587 8.34 2.24 -23.33
C ASN A 587 7.04 2.83 -22.76
N VAL A 588 7.00 4.15 -22.59
CA VAL A 588 5.84 4.89 -22.07
C VAL A 588 4.82 5.12 -23.18
N ILE A 589 3.55 4.87 -22.89
CA ILE A 589 2.41 5.13 -23.79
C ILE A 589 1.69 6.38 -23.29
N SER A 590 1.59 7.38 -24.18
CA SER A 590 0.95 8.65 -23.88
C SER A 590 -0.57 8.52 -23.95
N PRO A 591 -1.31 8.94 -22.91
CA PRO A 591 -2.76 9.01 -22.99
C PRO A 591 -3.27 10.04 -24.00
N ASP A 592 -2.51 11.11 -24.27
CA ASP A 592 -2.90 12.20 -25.18
C ASP A 592 -3.18 11.67 -26.61
N ASP A 593 -2.35 10.74 -27.10
CA ASP A 593 -2.53 10.15 -28.44
C ASP A 593 -3.77 9.28 -28.48
N LEU A 594 -4.03 8.48 -27.43
CA LEU A 594 -5.18 7.61 -27.35
C LEU A 594 -6.50 8.38 -27.21
N VAL A 595 -6.51 9.45 -26.43
CA VAL A 595 -7.68 10.36 -26.31
C VAL A 595 -7.96 11.03 -27.65
N ARG A 596 -6.94 11.50 -28.38
CA ARG A 596 -7.11 12.10 -29.69
C ARG A 596 -7.74 11.14 -30.69
N ASP A 597 -7.33 9.87 -30.67
CA ASP A 597 -7.68 8.89 -31.70
C ASP A 597 -8.97 8.10 -31.37
N TYR A 598 -9.22 7.83 -30.07
CA TYR A 598 -10.34 7.00 -29.63
C TYR A 598 -11.33 7.70 -28.70
N GLY A 599 -10.97 8.85 -28.14
CA GLY A 599 -11.73 9.56 -27.12
C GLY A 599 -11.43 9.11 -25.69
N CYS A 600 -11.76 10.00 -24.76
CA CYS A 600 -11.55 9.80 -23.34
C CYS A 600 -12.35 8.60 -22.80
N ASP A 601 -13.65 8.50 -23.13
CA ASP A 601 -14.52 7.44 -22.65
C ASP A 601 -14.05 6.05 -23.07
N SER A 602 -13.49 5.93 -24.29
CA SER A 602 -12.92 4.66 -24.76
C SER A 602 -11.68 4.27 -23.97
N LEU A 603 -10.79 5.25 -23.68
CA LEU A 603 -9.59 4.99 -22.89
C LEU A 603 -9.95 4.66 -21.43
N ARG A 604 -10.86 5.40 -20.81
CA ARG A 604 -11.37 5.11 -19.45
C ARG A 604 -11.85 3.66 -19.33
N MET A 605 -12.71 3.25 -20.23
CA MET A 605 -13.25 1.89 -20.22
C MET A 605 -12.19 0.83 -20.52
N TYR A 606 -11.22 1.14 -21.38
CA TYR A 606 -10.14 0.20 -21.67
C TYR A 606 -9.17 0.02 -20.49
N GLU A 607 -8.85 1.08 -19.76
CA GLU A 607 -8.05 1.00 -18.52
C GLU A 607 -8.67 0.05 -17.47
N LEU A 608 -10.00 -0.03 -17.45
CA LEU A 608 -10.73 -0.95 -16.58
C LEU A 608 -10.83 -2.37 -17.16
N PHE A 609 -10.86 -2.49 -18.48
CA PHE A 609 -11.07 -3.77 -19.19
C PHE A 609 -9.81 -4.60 -19.34
N VAL A 610 -8.61 -3.97 -19.33
CA VAL A 610 -7.34 -4.63 -19.66
C VAL A 610 -6.99 -5.82 -18.76
N GLY A 611 -7.57 -5.89 -17.57
CA GLY A 611 -7.41 -7.00 -16.63
C GLY A 611 -8.04 -6.72 -15.27
N PRO A 612 -8.03 -7.69 -14.35
CA PRO A 612 -8.49 -7.48 -12.97
C PRO A 612 -7.79 -6.27 -12.36
N PRO A 613 -8.52 -5.34 -11.72
CA PRO A 613 -7.95 -4.06 -11.31
C PRO A 613 -6.85 -4.20 -10.25
N GLU A 614 -6.86 -5.25 -9.43
CA GLU A 614 -5.88 -5.55 -8.38
C GLU A 614 -4.61 -6.25 -8.91
N LEU A 615 -4.61 -6.71 -10.16
CA LEU A 615 -3.49 -7.43 -10.77
C LEU A 615 -2.74 -6.57 -11.78
N ASP A 616 -1.44 -6.83 -11.90
CA ASP A 616 -0.63 -6.25 -12.97
C ASP A 616 -1.13 -6.74 -14.32
N SER A 617 -1.15 -5.85 -15.31
CA SER A 617 -1.63 -6.16 -16.66
C SER A 617 -0.71 -5.58 -17.71
N GLU A 618 -0.46 -6.34 -18.77
CA GLU A 618 0.30 -5.87 -19.93
C GLU A 618 -0.61 -5.06 -20.86
N TRP A 619 -0.14 -3.89 -21.28
CA TRP A 619 -0.85 -3.04 -22.23
C TRP A 619 -0.81 -3.63 -23.65
N ASP A 620 -1.98 -3.76 -24.29
CA ASP A 620 -2.11 -4.11 -25.72
C ASP A 620 -2.84 -2.99 -26.47
N ASP A 621 -2.13 -2.31 -27.38
CA ASP A 621 -2.66 -1.20 -28.18
C ASP A 621 -3.91 -1.57 -28.99
N ARG A 622 -4.12 -2.86 -29.29
CA ARG A 622 -5.27 -3.34 -30.08
C ARG A 622 -6.55 -3.49 -29.25
N GLY A 623 -6.43 -3.58 -27.94
CA GLY A 623 -7.57 -3.81 -27.06
C GLY A 623 -8.56 -2.65 -27.03
N ILE A 624 -8.05 -1.41 -27.14
CA ILE A 624 -8.87 -0.20 -27.14
C ILE A 624 -9.83 -0.13 -28.34
N ASP A 625 -9.46 -0.70 -29.51
CA ASP A 625 -10.35 -0.81 -30.67
C ASP A 625 -11.65 -1.55 -30.36
N GLY A 626 -11.55 -2.60 -29.54
CA GLY A 626 -12.71 -3.38 -29.12
C GLY A 626 -13.69 -2.55 -28.31
N VAL A 627 -13.17 -1.78 -27.37
CA VAL A 627 -13.97 -0.87 -26.52
C VAL A 627 -14.56 0.27 -27.35
N TYR A 628 -13.79 0.89 -28.22
CA TYR A 628 -14.27 1.96 -29.10
C TYR A 628 -15.43 1.49 -30.00
N ARG A 629 -15.31 0.29 -30.60
CA ARG A 629 -16.39 -0.32 -31.37
C ARG A 629 -17.62 -0.64 -30.53
N PHE A 630 -17.41 -1.09 -29.29
CA PHE A 630 -18.50 -1.33 -28.36
C PHE A 630 -19.27 -0.03 -28.08
N LEU A 631 -18.57 1.08 -27.70
CA LEU A 631 -19.23 2.36 -27.46
C LEU A 631 -20.03 2.88 -28.65
N ASN A 632 -19.50 2.75 -29.89
CA ASN A 632 -20.23 3.10 -31.09
C ASN A 632 -21.48 2.23 -31.31
N ARG A 633 -21.44 0.92 -30.99
CA ARG A 633 -22.59 0.04 -31.04
C ARG A 633 -23.65 0.37 -30.02
N PHE A 634 -23.23 0.70 -28.78
CA PHE A 634 -24.11 1.16 -27.70
C PHE A 634 -24.79 2.48 -28.08
N TRP A 635 -24.02 3.45 -28.54
CA TRP A 635 -24.50 4.72 -29.06
C TRP A 635 -25.58 4.53 -30.12
N ASN A 636 -25.29 3.74 -31.12
CA ASN A 636 -26.26 3.49 -32.21
C ASN A 636 -27.49 2.71 -31.75
N MET A 637 -27.36 1.79 -30.81
CA MET A 637 -28.49 1.06 -30.23
C MET A 637 -29.46 2.00 -29.55
N VAL A 638 -28.97 2.94 -28.74
CA VAL A 638 -29.83 3.94 -28.05
C VAL A 638 -30.51 4.86 -29.09
N LEU A 639 -29.75 5.44 -30.02
CA LEU A 639 -30.31 6.35 -31.04
C LEU A 639 -31.35 5.68 -31.97
N GLN A 640 -31.22 4.41 -32.25
CA GLN A 640 -32.19 3.64 -33.08
C GLN A 640 -33.52 3.42 -32.36
N ASN A 641 -33.54 3.49 -31.04
CA ASN A 641 -34.73 3.23 -30.24
C ASN A 641 -35.34 4.50 -29.60
N LYS A 642 -34.59 5.60 -29.47
CA LYS A 642 -35.01 6.80 -28.71
C LYS A 642 -36.34 7.40 -29.11
N ASP A 643 -36.72 7.32 -30.36
CA ASP A 643 -37.95 7.89 -30.91
C ASP A 643 -39.05 6.82 -31.15
N LYS A 644 -38.84 5.58 -30.72
CA LYS A 644 -39.81 4.51 -30.85
C LYS A 644 -40.75 4.46 -29.63
N ASP A 645 -42.04 4.35 -29.90
CA ASP A 645 -43.02 4.07 -28.84
C ASP A 645 -43.10 2.56 -28.59
N VAL A 646 -42.19 2.06 -27.79
CA VAL A 646 -42.10 0.64 -27.41
C VAL A 646 -42.73 0.45 -26.06
N LYS A 647 -43.75 -0.39 -25.97
CA LYS A 647 -44.33 -0.78 -24.68
C LYS A 647 -43.42 -1.73 -23.94
N GLU A 648 -43.33 -1.53 -22.65
CA GLU A 648 -42.62 -2.42 -21.76
C GLU A 648 -43.16 -3.86 -21.85
N THR A 649 -42.30 -4.84 -21.96
CA THR A 649 -42.61 -6.26 -21.99
C THR A 649 -41.93 -6.98 -20.83
N LYS A 650 -42.46 -8.11 -20.37
CA LYS A 650 -41.82 -8.94 -19.33
C LYS A 650 -40.36 -9.24 -19.65
N GLU A 651 -40.03 -9.51 -20.92
CA GLU A 651 -38.65 -9.80 -21.34
C GLU A 651 -37.75 -8.58 -21.16
N LEU A 652 -38.20 -7.37 -21.45
CA LEU A 652 -37.45 -6.13 -21.27
C LEU A 652 -37.29 -5.80 -19.79
N VAL A 653 -38.36 -5.94 -19.00
CA VAL A 653 -38.30 -5.71 -17.51
C VAL A 653 -37.26 -6.64 -16.88
N LYS A 654 -37.33 -7.92 -17.21
CA LYS A 654 -36.39 -8.88 -16.69
C LYS A 654 -34.95 -8.62 -17.15
N LEU A 655 -34.75 -8.28 -18.41
CA LEU A 655 -33.43 -7.92 -18.93
C LEU A 655 -32.86 -6.69 -18.20
N ARG A 656 -33.69 -5.67 -17.96
CA ARG A 656 -33.33 -4.45 -17.23
C ARG A 656 -32.88 -4.76 -15.80
N HIS A 657 -33.70 -5.48 -15.02
CA HIS A 657 -33.34 -5.81 -13.63
C HIS A 657 -32.13 -6.73 -13.53
N LYS A 658 -31.97 -7.72 -14.41
CA LYS A 658 -30.75 -8.55 -14.48
C LYS A 658 -29.52 -7.70 -14.81
N MET A 659 -29.61 -6.74 -15.71
CA MET A 659 -28.52 -5.83 -16.06
C MET A 659 -28.12 -4.98 -14.85
N VAL A 660 -29.09 -4.40 -14.14
CA VAL A 660 -28.81 -3.63 -12.91
C VAL A 660 -28.12 -4.49 -11.86
N TYR A 661 -28.65 -5.68 -11.58
CA TYR A 661 -28.10 -6.60 -10.58
C TYR A 661 -26.66 -7.00 -10.90
N ASP A 662 -26.40 -7.48 -12.11
CA ASP A 662 -25.08 -7.98 -12.51
C ASP A 662 -24.02 -6.86 -12.52
N ILE A 663 -24.37 -5.70 -13.08
CA ILE A 663 -23.44 -4.56 -13.15
C ILE A 663 -23.14 -4.02 -11.73
N THR A 664 -24.15 -3.88 -10.89
CA THR A 664 -23.97 -3.41 -9.51
C THR A 664 -23.11 -4.37 -8.68
N SER A 665 -23.43 -5.68 -8.74
CA SER A 665 -22.69 -6.69 -7.99
C SER A 665 -21.21 -6.76 -8.40
N ARG A 666 -20.91 -6.69 -9.70
CA ARG A 666 -19.55 -6.66 -10.23
C ARG A 666 -18.81 -5.37 -9.84
N LEU A 667 -19.51 -4.22 -9.86
CA LEU A 667 -18.93 -2.92 -9.46
C LEU A 667 -18.61 -2.89 -7.97
N GLU A 668 -19.51 -3.33 -7.11
CA GLU A 668 -19.31 -3.37 -5.65
C GLU A 668 -18.20 -4.34 -5.23
N SER A 669 -18.00 -5.42 -5.98
CA SER A 669 -16.87 -6.35 -5.77
C SER A 669 -15.57 -5.88 -6.43
N PHE A 670 -15.51 -4.67 -6.99
CA PHE A 670 -14.37 -4.14 -7.75
C PHE A 670 -13.92 -5.01 -8.94
N SER A 671 -14.79 -5.88 -9.44
CA SER A 671 -14.54 -6.70 -10.65
C SER A 671 -14.76 -5.88 -11.94
N LEU A 672 -14.07 -4.74 -12.05
CA LEU A 672 -14.34 -3.70 -13.05
C LEU A 672 -14.17 -4.19 -14.50
N ASN A 673 -13.22 -5.07 -14.77
CA ASN A 673 -13.04 -5.68 -16.08
C ASN A 673 -14.27 -6.51 -16.49
N THR A 674 -14.90 -7.19 -15.53
CA THR A 674 -16.13 -7.95 -15.81
C THR A 674 -17.37 -7.06 -15.91
N VAL A 675 -17.36 -5.85 -15.32
CA VAL A 675 -18.38 -4.83 -15.59
C VAL A 675 -18.38 -4.46 -17.08
N ILE A 676 -17.20 -4.19 -17.64
CA ILE A 676 -17.07 -3.81 -19.05
C ILE A 676 -17.54 -4.93 -19.97
N SER A 677 -17.13 -6.18 -19.73
CA SER A 677 -17.66 -7.32 -20.51
C SER A 677 -19.16 -7.49 -20.31
N GLY A 678 -19.70 -7.27 -19.13
CA GLY A 678 -21.13 -7.27 -18.86
C GLY A 678 -21.90 -6.25 -19.70
N PHE A 679 -21.39 -5.03 -19.80
CA PHE A 679 -21.97 -4.04 -20.73
C PHE A 679 -21.98 -4.52 -22.17
N MET A 680 -20.92 -5.17 -22.64
CA MET A 680 -20.86 -5.73 -24.00
C MET A 680 -21.92 -6.82 -24.20
N GLU A 681 -22.09 -7.71 -23.23
CA GLU A 681 -23.09 -8.79 -23.23
C GLU A 681 -24.52 -8.22 -23.27
N TYR A 682 -24.84 -7.27 -22.38
CA TYR A 682 -26.16 -6.64 -22.31
C TYR A 682 -26.46 -5.79 -23.53
N ASN A 683 -25.48 -5.09 -24.08
CA ASN A 683 -25.64 -4.36 -25.32
C ASN A 683 -26.01 -5.31 -26.52
N ASN A 684 -25.40 -6.50 -26.57
CA ASN A 684 -25.79 -7.49 -27.59
C ASN A 684 -27.25 -7.92 -27.44
N LYS A 685 -27.73 -8.16 -26.22
CA LYS A 685 -29.14 -8.49 -25.95
C LYS A 685 -30.06 -7.32 -26.31
N LEU A 686 -29.72 -6.09 -25.98
CA LEU A 686 -30.47 -4.88 -26.33
C LEU A 686 -30.55 -4.69 -27.86
N ILE A 687 -29.48 -4.96 -28.61
CA ILE A 687 -29.46 -4.94 -30.06
C ILE A 687 -30.39 -6.04 -30.65
N GLU A 688 -30.45 -7.20 -30.01
CA GLU A 688 -31.40 -8.26 -30.41
C GLU A 688 -32.86 -7.80 -30.19
N MET A 689 -33.16 -7.21 -29.04
CA MET A 689 -34.47 -6.62 -28.74
C MET A 689 -34.83 -5.49 -29.73
N THR A 690 -33.84 -4.68 -30.12
CA THR A 690 -34.03 -3.64 -31.17
C THR A 690 -34.53 -4.22 -32.48
N LYS A 691 -34.06 -5.41 -32.86
CA LYS A 691 -34.49 -6.14 -34.09
C LYS A 691 -35.85 -6.80 -33.92
N LYS A 692 -36.22 -7.21 -32.71
CA LYS A 692 -37.51 -7.87 -32.40
C LYS A 692 -38.68 -6.87 -32.27
N GLY A 693 -38.46 -5.59 -32.14
CA GLY A 693 -39.50 -4.59 -31.97
C GLY A 693 -39.06 -3.29 -31.38
N GLY A 694 -37.95 -3.31 -30.64
CA GLY A 694 -37.37 -2.14 -30.01
C GLY A 694 -37.11 -2.35 -28.53
N VAL A 695 -36.51 -1.34 -27.92
CA VAL A 695 -36.23 -1.25 -26.48
C VAL A 695 -37.03 -0.10 -25.91
N ASP A 696 -37.76 -0.30 -24.82
CA ASP A 696 -38.54 0.73 -24.15
C ASP A 696 -37.67 1.80 -23.52
N LYS A 697 -38.26 2.97 -23.29
CA LYS A 697 -37.55 4.17 -22.81
C LYS A 697 -36.89 3.92 -21.46
N GLU A 698 -37.60 3.28 -20.50
CA GLU A 698 -37.06 3.04 -19.16
C GLU A 698 -35.84 2.11 -19.19
N THR A 699 -35.82 1.09 -20.01
CA THR A 699 -34.66 0.21 -20.20
C THR A 699 -33.49 0.96 -20.84
N LEU A 700 -33.73 1.88 -21.79
CA LEU A 700 -32.67 2.73 -22.37
C LEU A 700 -32.08 3.67 -21.34
N GLU A 701 -32.92 4.37 -20.57
CA GLU A 701 -32.51 5.29 -19.51
C GLU A 701 -31.69 4.57 -18.44
N THR A 702 -32.15 3.38 -18.00
CA THR A 702 -31.42 2.54 -17.07
C THR A 702 -30.02 2.18 -17.59
N ALA A 703 -29.92 1.75 -18.85
CA ALA A 703 -28.64 1.40 -19.46
C ALA A 703 -27.69 2.61 -19.53
N VAL A 704 -28.20 3.80 -19.83
CA VAL A 704 -27.42 5.04 -19.86
C VAL A 704 -26.93 5.44 -18.46
N ILE A 705 -27.79 5.34 -17.43
CA ILE A 705 -27.40 5.64 -16.04
C ILE A 705 -26.29 4.68 -15.57
N LEU A 706 -26.44 3.38 -15.85
CA LEU A 706 -25.40 2.40 -15.50
C LEU A 706 -24.05 2.66 -16.19
N MET A 707 -24.10 3.16 -17.46
CA MET A 707 -22.90 3.50 -18.22
C MET A 707 -22.21 4.79 -17.73
N ALA A 708 -22.93 5.70 -17.09
CA ALA A 708 -22.47 7.05 -16.78
C ALA A 708 -21.16 7.11 -15.99
N PRO A 709 -20.88 6.28 -14.97
CA PRO A 709 -19.58 6.31 -14.29
C PRO A 709 -18.42 5.93 -15.19
N PHE A 710 -18.61 5.07 -16.18
CA PHE A 710 -17.59 4.49 -17.02
C PHE A 710 -17.29 5.32 -18.27
N ALA A 711 -18.33 5.82 -18.92
CA ALA A 711 -18.30 6.64 -20.12
C ALA A 711 -19.16 7.91 -19.95
N PRO A 712 -18.70 8.87 -19.13
CA PRO A 712 -19.54 10.00 -18.72
C PRO A 712 -19.98 10.91 -19.86
N HIS A 713 -19.14 11.13 -20.88
CA HIS A 713 -19.53 12.00 -22.00
C HIS A 713 -20.58 11.34 -22.89
N VAL A 714 -20.42 10.05 -23.20
CA VAL A 714 -21.40 9.27 -23.95
C VAL A 714 -22.75 9.25 -23.21
N ALA A 715 -22.70 9.02 -21.91
CA ALA A 715 -23.91 8.92 -21.10
C ALA A 715 -24.67 10.25 -21.00
N GLU A 716 -23.98 11.37 -20.78
CA GLU A 716 -24.61 12.70 -20.76
C GLU A 716 -25.25 13.04 -22.11
N GLU A 717 -24.54 12.77 -23.20
CA GLU A 717 -25.09 13.07 -24.54
C GLU A 717 -26.30 12.19 -24.85
N LEU A 718 -26.25 10.90 -24.58
CA LEU A 718 -27.37 10.00 -24.77
C LEU A 718 -28.56 10.36 -23.86
N TRP A 719 -28.30 10.79 -22.63
CA TRP A 719 -29.33 11.25 -21.70
C TRP A 719 -30.07 12.47 -22.26
N GLN A 720 -29.32 13.42 -22.80
CA GLN A 720 -29.91 14.57 -23.51
C GLN A 720 -30.69 14.13 -24.75
N GLN A 721 -30.19 13.16 -25.54
CA GLN A 721 -30.87 12.63 -26.73
C GLN A 721 -32.17 11.89 -26.38
N LEU A 722 -32.31 11.34 -25.18
CA LEU A 722 -33.54 10.74 -24.65
C LEU A 722 -34.58 11.77 -24.17
N GLY A 723 -34.27 13.09 -24.28
CA GLY A 723 -35.20 14.19 -24.03
C GLY A 723 -35.07 14.77 -22.61
N HIS A 724 -33.96 14.58 -21.91
CA HIS A 724 -33.72 15.14 -20.58
C HIS A 724 -32.88 16.42 -20.65
N ASP A 725 -33.29 17.45 -19.89
CA ASP A 725 -32.57 18.72 -19.79
C ASP A 725 -31.58 18.78 -18.62
N THR A 726 -31.58 17.75 -17.75
CA THR A 726 -30.70 17.68 -16.58
C THR A 726 -29.56 16.70 -16.82
N SER A 727 -28.48 16.84 -16.07
CA SER A 727 -27.37 15.86 -16.12
C SER A 727 -27.83 14.46 -15.69
N VAL A 728 -27.31 13.42 -16.34
CA VAL A 728 -27.50 12.02 -15.95
C VAL A 728 -27.08 11.75 -14.51
N PHE A 729 -26.12 12.49 -13.99
CA PHE A 729 -25.62 12.38 -12.61
C PHE A 729 -26.54 12.98 -11.54
N LYS A 730 -27.66 13.58 -11.92
CA LYS A 730 -28.72 14.00 -10.98
C LYS A 730 -29.72 12.88 -10.67
N ASN A 731 -29.58 11.74 -11.31
CA ASN A 731 -30.43 10.58 -11.06
C ASN A 731 -29.85 9.75 -9.90
N MET A 732 -30.66 8.78 -9.45
CA MET A 732 -30.22 7.76 -8.50
C MET A 732 -29.78 6.52 -9.26
N TRP A 733 -28.79 5.79 -8.71
CA TRP A 733 -28.44 4.48 -9.21
C TRP A 733 -29.65 3.54 -9.17
N PRO A 734 -29.98 2.85 -10.27
CA PRO A 734 -31.15 2.02 -10.31
C PRO A 734 -31.01 0.79 -9.40
N SER A 735 -32.15 0.36 -8.84
CA SER A 735 -32.22 -0.85 -8.02
C SER A 735 -32.76 -2.03 -8.81
N ALA A 736 -32.25 -3.22 -8.54
CA ALA A 736 -32.77 -4.47 -9.10
C ALA A 736 -33.93 -5.00 -8.24
N ASP A 737 -34.97 -5.53 -8.90
CA ASP A 737 -36.04 -6.29 -8.27
C ASP A 737 -35.81 -7.78 -8.53
N GLU A 738 -35.64 -8.57 -7.48
CA GLU A 738 -35.35 -10.00 -7.54
C GLU A 738 -36.53 -10.77 -8.16
N GLU A 739 -37.76 -10.37 -7.87
CA GLU A 739 -38.95 -11.03 -8.42
C GLU A 739 -39.04 -10.82 -9.92
N ALA A 740 -38.73 -9.59 -10.41
CA ALA A 740 -38.71 -9.29 -11.83
C ALA A 740 -37.63 -10.07 -12.61
N MET A 741 -36.58 -10.55 -11.92
CA MET A 741 -35.51 -11.33 -12.55
C MET A 741 -35.81 -12.83 -12.70
N LYS A 742 -36.84 -13.35 -12.02
CA LYS A 742 -37.17 -14.78 -12.06
C LYS A 742 -37.54 -15.24 -13.48
N ASP A 743 -37.10 -16.43 -13.83
CA ASP A 743 -37.53 -17.08 -15.06
C ASP A 743 -38.93 -17.67 -14.85
N ASP A 744 -39.85 -17.35 -15.72
CA ASP A 744 -41.17 -17.99 -15.72
C ASP A 744 -41.05 -19.49 -16.00
N GLU A 745 -40.07 -19.88 -16.81
CA GLU A 745 -39.75 -21.26 -17.16
C GLU A 745 -38.27 -21.55 -16.95
N VAL A 746 -37.95 -22.73 -16.44
CA VAL A 746 -36.59 -23.22 -16.27
C VAL A 746 -36.40 -24.53 -17.02
N GLU A 747 -35.26 -24.69 -17.68
CA GLU A 747 -34.87 -25.98 -18.25
C GLU A 747 -34.13 -26.80 -17.20
N ILE A 748 -34.64 -27.96 -16.89
CA ILE A 748 -34.02 -28.84 -15.90
C ILE A 748 -33.68 -30.20 -16.52
N PRO A 749 -32.51 -30.77 -16.20
CA PRO A 749 -32.14 -32.10 -16.63
C PRO A 749 -32.98 -33.17 -15.94
N VAL A 750 -33.41 -34.14 -16.73
CA VAL A 750 -34.11 -35.33 -16.26
C VAL A 750 -33.15 -36.52 -16.32
N GLN A 751 -32.94 -37.15 -15.15
CA GLN A 751 -31.98 -38.24 -14.99
C GLN A 751 -32.66 -39.56 -14.67
N ILE A 752 -32.03 -40.64 -15.14
CA ILE A 752 -32.31 -42.00 -14.65
C ILE A 752 -31.04 -42.53 -13.95
N ASN A 753 -31.15 -42.90 -12.71
CA ASN A 753 -30.03 -43.43 -11.93
C ASN A 753 -28.79 -42.51 -11.96
N GLY A 754 -29.01 -41.16 -11.87
CA GLY A 754 -27.94 -40.14 -11.89
C GLY A 754 -27.39 -39.78 -13.25
N LYS A 755 -27.87 -40.37 -14.33
CA LYS A 755 -27.44 -40.06 -15.69
C LYS A 755 -28.50 -39.26 -16.45
N THR A 756 -28.18 -38.06 -16.93
CA THR A 756 -29.09 -37.22 -17.71
C THR A 756 -29.53 -37.94 -18.98
N LYS A 757 -30.84 -38.00 -19.22
CA LYS A 757 -31.48 -38.66 -20.35
C LYS A 757 -32.35 -37.74 -21.18
N ALA A 758 -32.85 -36.65 -20.60
CA ALA A 758 -33.66 -35.65 -21.26
C ALA A 758 -33.53 -34.30 -20.55
N VAL A 759 -34.07 -33.25 -21.16
CA VAL A 759 -34.24 -31.92 -20.54
C VAL A 759 -35.71 -31.55 -20.72
N ILE A 760 -36.33 -31.03 -19.67
CA ILE A 760 -37.71 -30.53 -19.72
C ILE A 760 -37.77 -29.05 -19.38
N ARG A 761 -38.70 -28.34 -20.00
CA ARG A 761 -39.09 -26.98 -19.60
C ARG A 761 -40.24 -27.06 -18.63
N ILE A 762 -40.13 -26.41 -17.54
CA ILE A 762 -41.13 -26.33 -16.48
C ILE A 762 -41.36 -24.88 -16.08
N SER A 763 -42.55 -24.54 -15.59
CA SER A 763 -42.72 -23.28 -14.88
C SER A 763 -41.85 -23.29 -13.61
N ALA A 764 -41.24 -22.14 -13.27
CA ALA A 764 -40.42 -22.04 -12.05
C ALA A 764 -41.21 -22.41 -10.77
N ASP A 765 -42.51 -22.13 -10.79
CA ASP A 765 -43.45 -22.41 -9.67
C ASP A 765 -44.23 -23.71 -9.87
N GLU A 766 -43.86 -24.55 -10.82
CA GLU A 766 -44.60 -25.78 -11.14
C GLU A 766 -44.54 -26.80 -9.99
N ALA A 767 -45.70 -27.31 -9.62
CA ALA A 767 -45.80 -28.27 -8.52
C ALA A 767 -44.94 -29.51 -8.80
N LYS A 768 -44.28 -30.02 -7.74
CA LYS A 768 -43.41 -31.21 -7.78
C LYS A 768 -44.02 -32.38 -8.54
N ASP A 769 -45.29 -32.68 -8.32
CA ASP A 769 -45.94 -33.83 -8.93
C ASP A 769 -46.16 -33.66 -10.41
N ALA A 770 -46.47 -32.43 -10.87
CA ALA A 770 -46.56 -32.07 -12.31
C ALA A 770 -45.22 -32.17 -12.99
N VAL A 771 -44.13 -31.68 -12.33
CA VAL A 771 -42.77 -31.77 -12.87
C VAL A 771 -42.34 -33.23 -13.01
N ILE A 772 -42.62 -34.06 -12.04
CA ILE A 772 -42.29 -35.48 -12.09
C ILE A 772 -43.11 -36.17 -13.19
N ALA A 773 -44.38 -35.81 -13.36
CA ALA A 773 -45.22 -36.36 -14.43
C ALA A 773 -44.64 -36.03 -15.80
N LYS A 774 -44.30 -34.77 -16.07
CA LYS A 774 -43.62 -34.33 -17.32
C LYS A 774 -42.30 -35.07 -17.52
N ALA A 775 -41.50 -35.23 -16.46
CA ALA A 775 -40.24 -35.96 -16.53
C ALA A 775 -40.44 -37.44 -16.90
N LYS A 776 -41.47 -38.10 -16.40
CA LYS A 776 -41.82 -39.47 -16.79
C LYS A 776 -42.29 -39.53 -18.25
N GLU A 777 -43.13 -38.61 -18.66
CA GLU A 777 -43.62 -38.54 -20.04
C GLU A 777 -42.50 -38.43 -21.05
N ILE A 778 -41.53 -37.51 -20.83
CA ILE A 778 -40.38 -37.33 -21.76
C ILE A 778 -39.44 -38.55 -21.73
N LEU A 779 -39.33 -39.26 -20.63
CA LEU A 779 -38.52 -40.46 -20.53
C LEU A 779 -39.18 -41.67 -21.22
N GLY A 780 -40.52 -41.77 -21.25
CA GLY A 780 -41.29 -42.80 -21.97
C GLY A 780 -40.74 -44.21 -21.74
N GLU A 781 -40.50 -44.93 -22.81
CA GLU A 781 -40.00 -46.32 -22.82
C GLU A 781 -38.62 -46.51 -22.13
N ARG A 782 -37.91 -45.43 -21.83
CA ARG A 782 -36.65 -45.51 -21.08
C ARG A 782 -36.85 -45.84 -19.61
N LEU A 783 -38.08 -45.72 -19.10
CA LEU A 783 -38.50 -46.16 -17.78
C LEU A 783 -39.00 -47.62 -17.85
N ASN A 784 -38.07 -48.55 -18.01
CA ASN A 784 -38.32 -49.97 -18.18
C ASN A 784 -38.11 -50.83 -16.91
N GLY A 785 -37.76 -50.19 -15.80
CA GLY A 785 -37.56 -50.84 -14.48
C GLY A 785 -38.59 -50.36 -13.46
N ASN A 786 -38.62 -51.02 -12.30
CA ASN A 786 -39.46 -50.59 -11.18
C ASN A 786 -38.91 -49.30 -10.57
N ILE A 787 -39.71 -48.22 -10.56
CA ILE A 787 -39.34 -46.96 -9.95
C ILE A 787 -39.25 -47.13 -8.43
N VAL A 788 -38.04 -46.90 -7.86
CA VAL A 788 -37.77 -47.03 -6.45
C VAL A 788 -37.86 -45.69 -5.73
N LYS A 789 -37.44 -44.61 -6.42
CA LYS A 789 -37.43 -43.26 -5.83
C LYS A 789 -37.49 -42.17 -6.89
N GLU A 790 -38.25 -41.13 -6.59
CA GLU A 790 -38.39 -39.93 -7.43
C GLU A 790 -37.84 -38.73 -6.64
N ILE A 791 -36.79 -38.10 -7.18
CA ILE A 791 -36.09 -36.98 -6.55
C ILE A 791 -36.28 -35.77 -7.43
N TYR A 792 -36.91 -34.74 -6.92
CA TYR A 792 -36.99 -33.43 -7.55
C TYR A 792 -36.29 -32.39 -6.66
N VAL A 793 -35.32 -31.71 -7.22
CA VAL A 793 -34.72 -30.54 -6.58
C VAL A 793 -35.25 -29.33 -7.37
N PRO A 794 -36.05 -28.45 -6.76
CA PRO A 794 -36.72 -27.35 -7.43
C PRO A 794 -35.76 -26.52 -8.30
N GLY A 795 -36.17 -26.32 -9.55
CA GLY A 795 -35.38 -25.54 -10.52
C GLY A 795 -34.02 -26.10 -10.93
N LYS A 796 -33.65 -27.31 -10.48
CA LYS A 796 -32.30 -27.84 -10.71
C LYS A 796 -32.31 -29.18 -11.44
N ILE A 797 -33.08 -30.15 -11.00
CA ILE A 797 -32.98 -31.51 -11.54
C ILE A 797 -34.17 -32.40 -11.13
N VAL A 798 -34.56 -33.32 -12.02
CA VAL A 798 -35.37 -34.50 -11.69
C VAL A 798 -34.50 -35.74 -11.86
N ASN A 799 -34.45 -36.63 -10.87
CA ASN A 799 -33.77 -37.91 -10.96
C ASN A 799 -34.72 -39.05 -10.57
N ILE A 800 -34.99 -39.94 -11.52
CA ILE A 800 -35.80 -41.10 -11.30
C ILE A 800 -34.87 -42.31 -11.13
N VAL A 801 -34.98 -42.92 -9.94
CA VAL A 801 -34.22 -44.12 -9.59
C VAL A 801 -35.07 -45.33 -9.89
N GLN A 802 -34.60 -46.18 -10.79
CA GLN A 802 -35.27 -47.47 -11.16
C GLN A 802 -34.31 -48.66 -10.99
N LYS A 803 -34.87 -49.84 -10.68
CA LYS A 803 -34.18 -51.13 -10.60
C LYS A 803 -34.67 -52.06 -11.66
#